data_f473c4fa2a97945d9b9b6cf1d6f73d80
#
_entry.id   f473c4fa2a97945d9b9b6cf1d6f73d80
#
_cell.length_a   1.000
_cell.length_b   1.000
_cell.length_c   1.000
_cell.angle_alpha   90.00
_cell.angle_beta   90.00
_cell.angle_gamma   90.00
#
_symmetry.space_group_name_H-M   'P 1'
#
loop_
_entity.id
_entity.type
_entity.pdbx_description
1 polymer ?
#
loop_
_entity_poly.entity_id
_entity_poly.type
_entity_poly.pdbx_seq_one_letter_code
_entity_poly.pdbx_strand_id
1 'polypeptide(L)'
;MNDRVTVAIPLAEVRSKMKARTGLRSTLKGRQVDLQARAEVAGLLSGREIRRDLLIEYLHLIQDQYGSLSAAHLAALAEAMKLAQTEVYEVATFYHHFDIVKEGEEAPPALTVRVCETLSCAMAGAAELLEKLPAILGKEVRVLAAPCIGRCSEAPAVCVGQNAFGHATVETVAEAVRTRAITPPRAIAPSPGQGEGWDGGRTIGLSPKQAATLAQTLHPHPPVQRASVAASADRVEGATHASRNPFNTLPPSRGKERIAHVEYSAYQSTGGYKTYLEVVTGKRDAESIFVEMEHSGLRGLGGAGFPAGRKWRIVRGEQAPRLMAVNIDEGEPGTFKDRYYLERDPHRFIEGMLIAAKVVGIDACYLYLRDEYHQCREILEAELKALHANPPGNVPLPKIELRRGAGAYICGEESAMIESIEGNRGMPRLRPPYVAQVGLFGRPTLEHNMETLHWVRDILEKGAEWFAGQGRNGRKGLRSYSVSGRVNNPGVHLAPAGITVKELIDEFCGGMQAGHAFYAYLPGGASGGILPAAMGDIPLDFDTLQAYGCFIGSAAVVILSDKDKARDAALNLMKFFADESCGQCTPCRVGTEKAVHLLQESTWRTGLLEELSQVMGDASICGLGQAAPNPIRCVVKHFAHEIS
;
A
#
# COMPACT_ATOMS: atom_id res chain seq x y z
N MET A 1 -7.11 73.24 -3.30
CA MET A 1 -5.79 73.44 -2.65
C MET A 1 -5.83 72.71 -1.33
N ASN A 2 -5.28 71.51 -1.28
CA ASN A 2 -5.13 70.73 -0.04
C ASN A 2 -3.65 70.69 0.30
N ASP A 3 -3.27 71.53 1.28
CA ASP A 3 -1.92 71.51 1.85
C ASP A 3 -1.71 70.24 2.69
N ARG A 4 -0.96 69.30 2.15
CA ARG A 4 -0.42 68.19 2.94
C ARG A 4 0.79 68.68 3.70
N VAL A 5 0.61 68.92 4.99
CA VAL A 5 1.72 69.17 5.90
C VAL A 5 2.54 67.86 6.05
N THR A 6 3.71 67.82 5.43
CA THR A 6 4.67 66.71 5.58
C THR A 6 5.48 66.99 6.85
N VAL A 7 5.15 66.29 7.94
CA VAL A 7 5.97 66.32 9.15
C VAL A 7 7.19 65.44 8.96
N ALA A 8 8.34 66.03 8.74
CA ALA A 8 9.60 65.29 8.68
C ALA A 8 10.02 64.87 10.11
N ILE A 9 9.96 63.58 10.41
CA ILE A 9 10.45 63.01 11.67
C ILE A 9 11.98 62.94 11.58
N PRO A 10 12.75 63.51 12.51
CA PRO A 10 14.21 63.45 12.48
C PRO A 10 14.71 62.01 12.52
N LEU A 11 15.65 61.65 11.63
CA LEU A 11 16.27 60.33 11.54
C LEU A 11 16.85 59.82 12.88
N ALA A 12 17.30 60.74 13.74
CA ALA A 12 17.77 60.43 15.09
C ALA A 12 16.67 59.90 16.01
N GLU A 13 15.43 60.42 15.88
CA GLU A 13 14.28 59.97 16.66
C GLU A 13 13.73 58.61 16.16
N VAL A 14 13.81 58.37 14.85
CA VAL A 14 13.52 57.05 14.26
C VAL A 14 14.54 56.00 14.71
N ARG A 15 15.85 56.36 14.73
CA ARG A 15 16.91 55.48 15.21
C ARG A 15 16.84 55.20 16.70
N SER A 16 16.43 56.16 17.54
CA SER A 16 16.24 55.92 18.99
C SER A 16 15.04 55.03 19.28
N LYS A 17 13.93 55.23 18.55
CA LYS A 17 12.75 54.35 18.63
C LYS A 17 13.02 52.93 18.07
N MET A 18 13.86 52.79 17.06
CA MET A 18 14.33 51.46 16.59
C MET A 18 15.26 50.79 17.62
N LYS A 19 16.22 51.52 18.24
CA LYS A 19 17.06 50.96 19.31
C LYS A 19 16.26 50.58 20.56
N ALA A 20 15.22 51.34 20.94
CA ALA A 20 14.33 50.98 22.03
C ALA A 20 13.49 49.73 21.72
N ARG A 21 13.12 49.50 20.45
CA ARG A 21 12.44 48.27 20.02
C ARG A 21 13.34 47.04 19.96
N THR A 22 14.66 47.18 19.71
CA THR A 22 15.61 46.08 19.71
C THR A 22 16.02 45.63 21.11
N GLY A 23 15.68 46.41 22.16
CA GLY A 23 15.94 46.04 23.57
C GLY A 23 14.79 45.26 24.24
N LEU A 24 13.61 45.27 23.68
CA LEU A 24 12.55 44.33 24.05
C LEU A 24 12.88 42.98 23.40
N ARG A 25 13.38 42.02 24.19
CA ARG A 25 13.35 40.60 23.79
C ARG A 25 11.92 40.32 23.34
N SER A 26 11.73 40.19 22.03
CA SER A 26 10.44 39.75 21.50
C SER A 26 10.16 38.39 22.16
N THR A 27 9.14 38.31 23.00
CA THR A 27 8.64 37.01 23.43
C THR A 27 8.42 36.22 22.17
N LEU A 28 9.03 35.06 22.10
CA LEU A 28 8.90 34.16 20.97
C LEU A 28 7.39 33.98 20.71
N LYS A 29 6.96 34.34 19.50
CA LYS A 29 5.57 34.14 19.10
C LYS A 29 5.34 32.63 18.89
N GLY A 30 4.22 32.11 19.38
CA GLY A 30 3.86 30.70 19.29
C GLY A 30 4.00 29.98 20.63
N ARG A 31 3.67 28.69 20.63
CA ARG A 31 3.76 27.83 21.80
C ARG A 31 5.21 27.70 22.25
N GLN A 32 5.45 27.93 23.55
CA GLN A 32 6.74 27.67 24.16
C GLN A 32 6.93 26.16 24.32
N VAL A 33 8.15 25.68 24.09
CA VAL A 33 8.46 24.26 24.22
C VAL A 33 8.53 23.88 25.70
N ASP A 34 7.75 22.89 26.08
CA ASP A 34 7.77 22.30 27.40
C ASP A 34 9.09 21.58 27.67
N LEU A 35 9.67 21.74 28.86
CA LEU A 35 10.99 21.19 29.18
C LEU A 35 10.99 19.67 29.29
N GLN A 36 9.89 19.08 29.79
CA GLN A 36 9.76 17.63 29.88
C GLN A 36 9.62 17.02 28.49
N ALA A 37 8.70 17.54 27.67
CA ALA A 37 8.51 17.08 26.30
C ALA A 37 9.79 17.22 25.46
N ARG A 38 10.59 18.30 25.69
CA ARG A 38 11.90 18.47 25.06
C ARG A 38 12.86 17.33 25.44
N ALA A 39 12.94 16.99 26.72
CA ALA A 39 13.81 15.92 27.20
C ALA A 39 13.37 14.56 26.67
N GLU A 40 12.07 14.29 26.64
CA GLU A 40 11.49 13.06 26.11
C GLU A 40 11.77 12.88 24.63
N VAL A 41 11.51 13.91 23.80
CA VAL A 41 11.81 13.88 22.36
C VAL A 41 13.30 13.76 22.11
N ALA A 42 14.14 14.52 22.85
CA ALA A 42 15.59 14.40 22.72
C ALA A 42 16.09 12.99 23.06
N GLY A 43 15.50 12.33 24.05
CA GLY A 43 15.79 10.94 24.39
C GLY A 43 15.45 9.98 23.25
N LEU A 44 14.28 10.11 22.64
CA LEU A 44 13.86 9.27 21.51
C LEU A 44 14.72 9.47 20.25
N LEU A 45 15.22 10.69 20.03
CA LEU A 45 16.04 11.03 18.87
C LEU A 45 17.55 10.82 19.12
N SER A 46 17.95 10.44 20.33
CA SER A 46 19.36 10.25 20.68
C SER A 46 20.03 9.23 19.75
N GLY A 47 21.20 9.59 19.20
CA GLY A 47 21.96 8.76 18.26
C GLY A 47 21.37 8.64 16.86
N ARG A 48 20.30 9.37 16.55
CA ARG A 48 19.67 9.39 15.22
C ARG A 48 20.11 10.63 14.45
N GLU A 49 20.24 10.50 13.14
CA GLU A 49 20.46 11.64 12.26
C GLU A 49 19.18 12.48 12.15
N ILE A 50 19.27 13.79 12.39
CA ILE A 50 18.10 14.68 12.26
C ILE A 50 18.02 15.18 10.83
N ARG A 51 17.08 14.59 10.06
CA ARG A 51 16.80 14.94 8.67
C ARG A 51 15.33 15.27 8.51
N ARG A 52 15.02 16.25 7.64
CA ARG A 52 13.66 16.67 7.31
C ARG A 52 12.81 15.51 6.84
N ASP A 53 13.32 14.71 5.95
CA ASP A 53 12.65 13.59 5.32
C ASP A 53 12.31 12.44 6.29
N LEU A 54 12.81 12.49 7.55
CA LEU A 54 12.47 11.53 8.61
C LEU A 54 11.40 12.06 9.57
N LEU A 55 10.71 13.16 9.23
CA LEU A 55 9.67 13.72 10.11
C LEU A 55 8.59 12.70 10.44
N ILE A 56 8.11 11.94 9.45
CA ILE A 56 7.05 10.94 9.64
C ILE A 56 7.54 9.80 10.55
N GLU A 57 8.77 9.34 10.36
CA GLU A 57 9.39 8.34 11.22
C GLU A 57 9.52 8.81 12.68
N TYR A 58 9.82 10.09 12.90
CA TYR A 58 9.90 10.64 14.26
C TYR A 58 8.52 10.82 14.90
N LEU A 59 7.51 11.16 14.12
CA LEU A 59 6.11 11.15 14.59
C LEU A 59 5.70 9.74 15.01
N HIS A 60 6.06 8.72 14.24
CA HIS A 60 5.85 7.32 14.63
C HIS A 60 6.55 6.96 15.93
N LEU A 61 7.82 7.36 16.12
CA LEU A 61 8.55 7.07 17.37
C LEU A 61 7.83 7.64 18.60
N ILE A 62 7.30 8.86 18.49
CA ILE A 62 6.56 9.51 19.58
C ILE A 62 5.22 8.78 19.79
N GLN A 63 4.46 8.52 18.73
CA GLN A 63 3.18 7.82 18.82
C GLN A 63 3.34 6.40 19.37
N ASP A 64 4.32 5.63 18.88
CA ASP A 64 4.58 4.27 19.34
C ASP A 64 4.97 4.24 20.83
N GLN A 65 5.67 5.27 21.33
CA GLN A 65 6.09 5.37 22.73
C GLN A 65 4.98 5.85 23.67
N TYR A 66 4.21 6.89 23.27
CA TYR A 66 3.27 7.58 24.15
C TYR A 66 1.79 7.31 23.82
N GLY A 67 1.52 6.55 22.74
CA GLY A 67 0.17 6.22 22.27
C GLY A 67 -0.54 7.36 21.54
N SER A 68 0.03 8.57 21.53
CA SER A 68 -0.51 9.76 20.87
C SER A 68 0.55 10.83 20.68
N LEU A 69 0.25 11.84 19.87
CA LEU A 69 1.08 13.01 19.64
C LEU A 69 0.50 14.21 20.40
N SER A 70 1.04 14.53 21.58
CA SER A 70 0.62 15.72 22.31
C SER A 70 1.12 17.00 21.62
N ALA A 71 0.39 18.11 21.79
CA ALA A 71 0.82 19.41 21.30
C ALA A 71 2.20 19.83 21.86
N ALA A 72 2.56 19.37 23.07
CA ALA A 72 3.88 19.60 23.67
C ALA A 72 5.00 18.82 22.92
N HIS A 73 4.76 17.53 22.62
CA HIS A 73 5.69 16.72 21.85
C HIS A 73 5.90 17.25 20.42
N LEU A 74 4.82 17.69 19.74
CA LEU A 74 4.93 18.28 18.40
C LEU A 74 5.77 19.57 18.41
N ALA A 75 5.61 20.43 19.43
CA ALA A 75 6.42 21.64 19.59
C ALA A 75 7.90 21.29 19.85
N ALA A 76 8.17 20.27 20.68
CA ALA A 76 9.53 19.81 20.98
C ALA A 76 10.19 19.18 19.75
N LEU A 77 9.45 18.39 18.96
CA LEU A 77 9.94 17.82 17.70
C LEU A 77 10.27 18.90 16.68
N ALA A 78 9.40 19.92 16.54
CA ALA A 78 9.63 21.05 15.64
C ALA A 78 10.93 21.80 16.01
N GLU A 79 11.18 22.02 17.31
CA GLU A 79 12.44 22.64 17.78
C GLU A 79 13.64 21.75 17.47
N ALA A 80 13.57 20.45 17.76
CA ALA A 80 14.67 19.51 17.53
C ALA A 80 15.05 19.42 16.04
N MET A 81 14.05 19.44 15.16
CA MET A 81 14.23 19.38 13.70
C MET A 81 14.47 20.76 13.06
N LYS A 82 14.37 21.85 13.81
CA LYS A 82 14.44 23.24 13.30
C LYS A 82 13.39 23.55 12.23
N LEU A 83 12.19 22.98 12.39
CA LEU A 83 11.02 23.21 11.54
C LEU A 83 10.04 24.17 12.21
N ALA A 84 9.15 24.77 11.43
CA ALA A 84 8.04 25.53 12.00
C ALA A 84 7.05 24.58 12.70
N GLN A 85 6.49 24.98 13.85
CA GLN A 85 5.49 24.17 14.56
C GLN A 85 4.25 23.88 13.71
N THR A 86 3.84 24.86 12.90
CA THR A 86 2.72 24.68 11.94
C THR A 86 3.01 23.61 10.91
N GLU A 87 4.24 23.52 10.42
CA GLU A 87 4.66 22.54 9.44
C GLU A 87 4.63 21.11 10.00
N VAL A 88 5.18 20.92 11.22
CA VAL A 88 5.10 19.62 11.90
C VAL A 88 3.65 19.24 12.19
N TYR A 89 2.83 20.21 12.64
CA TYR A 89 1.40 19.99 12.92
C TYR A 89 0.62 19.62 11.67
N GLU A 90 0.85 20.32 10.55
CA GLU A 90 0.18 20.03 9.26
C GLU A 90 0.51 18.63 8.74
N VAL A 91 1.77 18.17 8.88
CA VAL A 91 2.15 16.82 8.51
C VAL A 91 1.52 15.81 9.46
N ALA A 92 1.59 16.02 10.77
CA ALA A 92 1.02 15.10 11.75
C ALA A 92 -0.51 14.93 11.58
N THR A 93 -1.25 16.01 11.31
CA THR A 93 -2.71 15.97 11.14
C THR A 93 -3.17 15.45 9.78
N PHE A 94 -2.29 15.34 8.80
CA PHE A 94 -2.61 14.82 7.48
C PHE A 94 -2.80 13.29 7.46
N TYR A 95 -2.06 12.58 8.31
CA TYR A 95 -2.02 11.12 8.30
C TYR A 95 -2.95 10.53 9.36
N HIS A 96 -3.83 9.62 8.96
CA HIS A 96 -4.87 9.02 9.81
C HIS A 96 -4.31 8.12 10.93
N HIS A 97 -3.06 7.70 10.82
CA HIS A 97 -2.41 6.90 11.85
C HIS A 97 -2.16 7.69 13.14
N PHE A 98 -1.95 9.00 13.04
CA PHE A 98 -1.53 9.82 14.17
C PHE A 98 -2.71 10.36 14.97
N ASP A 99 -2.69 10.10 16.25
CA ASP A 99 -3.66 10.61 17.24
C ASP A 99 -3.14 11.92 17.87
N ILE A 100 -3.66 13.04 17.40
CA ILE A 100 -3.24 14.36 17.89
C ILE A 100 -4.06 14.74 19.14
N VAL A 101 -3.37 15.01 20.27
CA VAL A 101 -3.98 15.44 21.52
C VAL A 101 -3.67 16.92 21.74
N LYS A 102 -4.71 17.75 21.68
CA LYS A 102 -4.59 19.19 21.94
C LYS A 102 -4.52 19.47 23.42
N GLU A 103 -4.17 20.73 23.76
CA GLU A 103 -4.11 21.16 25.15
C GLU A 103 -5.49 21.09 25.82
N GLY A 104 -5.56 20.40 26.96
CA GLY A 104 -6.80 20.17 27.68
C GLY A 104 -7.66 19.01 27.18
N GLU A 105 -7.27 18.32 26.12
CA GLU A 105 -7.91 17.09 25.67
C GLU A 105 -7.30 15.87 26.38
N GLU A 106 -8.14 14.87 26.64
CA GLU A 106 -7.69 13.58 27.16
C GLU A 106 -7.07 12.74 26.05
N ALA A 107 -5.98 12.04 26.36
CA ALA A 107 -5.38 11.11 25.43
C ALA A 107 -6.34 9.92 25.16
N PRO A 108 -6.35 9.37 23.92
CA PRO A 108 -7.16 8.18 23.65
C PRO A 108 -6.69 7.00 24.50
N PRO A 109 -7.55 5.99 24.74
CA PRO A 109 -7.14 4.76 25.37
C PRO A 109 -5.90 4.15 24.73
N ALA A 110 -5.03 3.55 25.54
CA ALA A 110 -3.76 2.97 25.08
C ALA A 110 -3.92 1.86 24.05
N LEU A 111 -5.09 1.22 23.98
CA LEU A 111 -5.40 0.19 23.02
C LEU A 111 -6.52 0.63 22.07
N THR A 112 -6.24 0.58 20.78
CA THR A 112 -7.24 0.81 19.74
C THR A 112 -7.49 -0.49 18.97
N VAL A 113 -8.76 -0.79 18.76
CA VAL A 113 -9.27 -1.84 17.87
C VAL A 113 -9.78 -1.15 16.61
N ARG A 114 -9.19 -1.45 15.45
CA ARG A 114 -9.62 -0.94 14.15
C ARG A 114 -10.33 -2.04 13.39
N VAL A 115 -11.60 -1.83 13.06
CA VAL A 115 -12.42 -2.77 12.28
C VAL A 115 -12.49 -2.29 10.84
N CYS A 116 -12.03 -3.10 9.90
CA CYS A 116 -12.10 -2.77 8.49
C CYS A 116 -13.57 -2.74 8.02
N GLU A 117 -14.01 -1.63 7.40
CA GLU A 117 -15.38 -1.46 6.90
C GLU A 117 -15.49 -1.41 5.37
N THR A 118 -14.39 -1.66 4.66
CA THR A 118 -14.41 -1.69 3.19
C THR A 118 -15.15 -2.90 2.65
N LEU A 119 -15.53 -2.87 1.39
CA LEU A 119 -16.53 -3.72 0.74
C LEU A 119 -16.50 -5.20 1.18
N SER A 120 -15.37 -5.89 1.08
CA SER A 120 -15.29 -7.31 1.43
C SER A 120 -15.59 -7.57 2.91
N CYS A 121 -15.13 -6.68 3.81
CA CYS A 121 -15.42 -6.78 5.25
C CYS A 121 -16.86 -6.38 5.57
N ALA A 122 -17.39 -5.35 4.90
CA ALA A 122 -18.80 -4.97 5.03
C ALA A 122 -19.73 -6.13 4.64
N MET A 123 -19.47 -6.79 3.50
CA MET A 123 -20.19 -7.98 3.05
C MET A 123 -20.09 -9.16 4.03
N ALA A 124 -19.01 -9.23 4.82
CA ALA A 124 -18.75 -10.29 5.80
C ALA A 124 -19.22 -9.93 7.23
N GLY A 125 -19.95 -8.81 7.43
CA GLY A 125 -20.56 -8.47 8.70
C GLY A 125 -19.73 -7.56 9.61
N ALA A 126 -18.79 -6.78 9.09
CA ALA A 126 -17.99 -5.83 9.88
C ALA A 126 -18.84 -4.82 10.66
N ALA A 127 -20.02 -4.45 10.16
CA ALA A 127 -20.94 -3.56 10.85
C ALA A 127 -21.38 -4.10 12.23
N GLU A 128 -21.60 -5.41 12.34
CA GLU A 128 -21.95 -6.06 13.60
C GLU A 128 -20.81 -5.94 14.63
N LEU A 129 -19.56 -6.05 14.19
CA LEU A 129 -18.39 -5.86 15.06
C LEU A 129 -18.31 -4.41 15.57
N LEU A 130 -18.51 -3.43 14.69
CA LEU A 130 -18.50 -2.01 15.06
C LEU A 130 -19.62 -1.65 16.05
N GLU A 131 -20.79 -2.28 15.92
CA GLU A 131 -21.92 -2.06 16.83
C GLU A 131 -21.68 -2.70 18.21
N LYS A 132 -21.20 -3.96 18.26
CA LYS A 132 -21.15 -4.74 19.50
C LYS A 132 -19.87 -4.54 20.33
N LEU A 133 -18.71 -4.38 19.67
CA LEU A 133 -17.42 -4.32 20.37
C LEU A 133 -17.29 -3.18 21.40
N PRO A 134 -17.79 -1.95 21.18
CA PRO A 134 -17.66 -0.86 22.16
C PRO A 134 -18.29 -1.21 23.52
N ALA A 135 -19.46 -1.85 23.50
CA ALA A 135 -20.16 -2.25 24.72
C ALA A 135 -19.44 -3.38 25.48
N ILE A 136 -18.78 -4.29 24.76
CA ILE A 136 -18.11 -5.48 25.31
C ILE A 136 -16.71 -5.14 25.83
N LEU A 137 -15.97 -4.31 25.11
CA LEU A 137 -14.58 -3.95 25.44
C LEU A 137 -14.47 -2.82 26.46
N GLY A 138 -15.56 -2.06 26.68
CA GLY A 138 -15.61 -0.95 27.63
C GLY A 138 -14.81 0.28 27.19
N LYS A 139 -14.69 1.26 28.09
CA LYS A 139 -14.08 2.57 27.79
C LYS A 139 -12.55 2.55 27.72
N GLU A 140 -11.91 1.50 28.22
CA GLU A 140 -10.45 1.34 28.23
C GLU A 140 -9.90 0.94 26.86
N VAL A 141 -10.78 0.59 25.91
CA VAL A 141 -10.42 0.20 24.54
C VAL A 141 -11.21 1.04 23.55
N ARG A 142 -10.50 1.73 22.69
CA ARG A 142 -11.13 2.50 21.62
C ARG A 142 -11.43 1.59 20.43
N VAL A 143 -12.67 1.57 19.93
CA VAL A 143 -13.07 0.85 18.72
C VAL A 143 -13.35 1.86 17.62
N LEU A 144 -12.70 1.70 16.47
CA LEU A 144 -12.83 2.59 15.32
C LEU A 144 -13.09 1.79 14.04
N ALA A 145 -13.87 2.37 13.14
CA ALA A 145 -13.88 1.97 11.74
C ALA A 145 -12.51 2.29 11.10
N ALA A 146 -12.11 1.48 10.15
CA ALA A 146 -10.83 1.65 9.46
C ALA A 146 -10.97 1.33 7.97
N PRO A 147 -10.16 1.94 7.11
CA PRO A 147 -10.05 1.57 5.71
C PRO A 147 -9.47 0.14 5.56
N CYS A 148 -9.21 -0.27 4.33
CA CYS A 148 -8.72 -1.62 4.06
C CYS A 148 -7.37 -1.90 4.73
N ILE A 149 -7.32 -2.91 5.58
CA ILE A 149 -6.12 -3.38 6.27
C ILE A 149 -5.39 -4.53 5.53
N GLY A 150 -5.77 -4.79 4.27
CA GLY A 150 -5.10 -5.74 3.39
C GLY A 150 -5.35 -7.23 3.70
N ARG A 151 -6.49 -7.57 4.35
CA ARG A 151 -6.88 -8.97 4.66
C ARG A 151 -8.24 -9.36 4.10
N CYS A 152 -8.57 -8.86 2.89
CA CYS A 152 -9.90 -9.03 2.30
C CYS A 152 -10.28 -10.50 2.02
N SER A 153 -9.29 -11.39 1.82
CA SER A 153 -9.54 -12.85 1.70
C SER A 153 -9.94 -13.52 3.01
N GLU A 154 -9.72 -12.84 4.13
CA GLU A 154 -9.99 -13.32 5.48
C GLU A 154 -11.08 -12.47 6.17
N ALA A 155 -11.95 -11.82 5.38
CA ALA A 155 -12.99 -10.93 5.89
C ALA A 155 -13.96 -11.63 6.86
N PRO A 156 -14.46 -10.93 7.92
CA PRO A 156 -14.12 -9.57 8.29
C PRO A 156 -12.76 -9.49 8.99
N ALA A 157 -12.04 -8.38 8.81
CA ALA A 157 -10.70 -8.19 9.32
C ALA A 157 -10.63 -7.06 10.35
N VAL A 158 -9.82 -7.28 11.39
CA VAL A 158 -9.65 -6.37 12.53
C VAL A 158 -8.16 -6.22 12.85
N CYS A 159 -7.76 -5.04 13.32
CA CYS A 159 -6.44 -4.79 13.87
C CYS A 159 -6.54 -4.41 15.35
N VAL A 160 -5.95 -5.21 16.25
CA VAL A 160 -5.86 -4.93 17.69
C VAL A 160 -4.48 -4.36 17.98
N GLY A 161 -4.39 -3.06 18.20
CA GLY A 161 -3.12 -2.34 18.20
C GLY A 161 -2.45 -2.41 16.83
N GLN A 162 -1.32 -3.12 16.71
CA GLN A 162 -0.61 -3.36 15.44
C GLN A 162 -0.81 -4.78 14.90
N ASN A 163 -1.62 -5.64 15.54
CA ASN A 163 -1.87 -7.01 15.09
C ASN A 163 -3.15 -7.09 14.28
N ALA A 164 -3.00 -7.25 12.98
CA ALA A 164 -4.11 -7.50 12.07
C ALA A 164 -4.40 -9.01 11.95
N PHE A 165 -5.69 -9.40 12.02
CA PHE A 165 -6.15 -10.76 11.75
C PHE A 165 -7.51 -10.76 11.07
N GLY A 166 -7.80 -11.84 10.37
CA GLY A 166 -9.05 -12.05 9.66
C GLY A 166 -9.99 -13.02 10.37
N HIS A 167 -11.14 -13.28 9.72
CA HIS A 167 -12.23 -14.10 10.27
C HIS A 167 -12.63 -13.66 11.68
N ALA A 168 -12.63 -12.34 11.89
CA ALA A 168 -12.85 -11.75 13.20
C ALA A 168 -14.30 -11.94 13.65
N THR A 169 -14.47 -12.40 14.89
CA THR A 169 -15.76 -12.42 15.60
C THR A 169 -15.63 -11.59 16.87
N VAL A 170 -16.75 -11.27 17.50
CA VAL A 170 -16.76 -10.56 18.78
C VAL A 170 -15.88 -11.28 19.81
N GLU A 171 -15.97 -12.61 19.86
CA GLU A 171 -15.23 -13.45 20.81
C GLU A 171 -13.72 -13.43 20.52
N THR A 172 -13.33 -13.57 19.25
CA THR A 172 -11.90 -13.57 18.88
C THR A 172 -11.24 -12.22 19.10
N VAL A 173 -11.97 -11.12 18.87
CA VAL A 173 -11.49 -9.76 19.16
C VAL A 173 -11.37 -9.53 20.66
N ALA A 174 -12.39 -9.90 21.45
CA ALA A 174 -12.35 -9.77 22.91
C ALA A 174 -11.20 -10.59 23.53
N GLU A 175 -10.93 -11.79 23.00
CA GLU A 175 -9.80 -12.62 23.43
C GLU A 175 -8.46 -11.97 23.06
N ALA A 176 -8.31 -11.44 21.84
CA ALA A 176 -7.11 -10.75 21.40
C ALA A 176 -6.81 -9.51 22.27
N VAL A 177 -7.84 -8.77 22.66
CA VAL A 177 -7.72 -7.63 23.59
C VAL A 177 -7.26 -8.09 24.96
N ARG A 178 -7.88 -9.14 25.53
CA ARG A 178 -7.51 -9.68 26.87
C ARG A 178 -6.07 -10.17 26.91
N THR A 179 -5.63 -10.87 25.90
CA THR A 179 -4.26 -11.38 25.83
C THR A 179 -3.22 -10.29 25.63
N ARG A 180 -3.60 -9.14 25.03
CA ARG A 180 -2.70 -7.99 24.86
C ARG A 180 -2.66 -7.04 26.03
N ALA A 181 -3.73 -6.90 26.79
CA ALA A 181 -3.72 -6.11 28.02
C ALA A 181 -2.68 -6.62 29.05
N ILE A 182 -2.17 -7.85 28.84
CA ILE A 182 -1.14 -8.48 29.68
C ILE A 182 0.28 -8.21 29.14
N THR A 183 0.45 -7.75 27.91
CA THR A 183 1.75 -7.44 27.33
C THR A 183 1.92 -5.92 27.25
N PRO A 184 2.71 -5.30 28.14
CA PRO A 184 2.98 -3.86 28.04
C PRO A 184 3.65 -3.54 26.69
N PRO A 185 3.49 -2.32 26.16
CA PRO A 185 4.24 -1.88 24.99
C PRO A 185 5.71 -2.13 25.26
N ARG A 186 6.38 -2.79 24.33
CA ARG A 186 7.83 -3.06 24.44
C ARG A 186 8.51 -1.72 24.55
N ALA A 187 9.15 -1.45 25.69
CA ALA A 187 10.07 -0.33 25.80
C ALA A 187 11.05 -0.43 24.63
N ILE A 188 11.12 0.60 23.81
CA ILE A 188 12.11 0.68 22.72
C ILE A 188 13.45 0.68 23.44
N ALA A 189 14.18 -0.44 23.35
CA ALA A 189 15.53 -0.48 23.88
C ALA A 189 16.34 0.62 23.18
N PRO A 190 17.14 1.39 23.92
CA PRO A 190 18.06 2.36 23.30
C PRO A 190 18.90 1.60 22.28
N SER A 191 19.13 2.19 21.11
CA SER A 191 19.99 1.63 20.07
C SER A 191 21.31 1.21 20.73
N PRO A 192 21.81 -0.02 20.52
CA PRO A 192 23.05 -0.42 21.14
C PRO A 192 24.16 0.47 20.63
N GLY A 193 24.70 1.31 21.52
CA GLY A 193 26.08 1.77 21.41
C GLY A 193 26.92 0.51 21.35
N GLN A 194 27.94 0.51 20.51
CA GLN A 194 28.87 -0.58 20.24
C GLN A 194 29.17 -1.39 21.50
N GLY A 195 28.78 -2.67 21.52
CA GLY A 195 29.15 -3.65 22.54
C GLY A 195 27.95 -4.26 23.26
N GLU A 196 27.85 -5.55 23.05
CA GLU A 196 27.15 -6.59 23.78
C GLU A 196 25.86 -7.14 23.14
N GLY A 197 25.88 -8.48 22.99
CA GLY A 197 25.00 -9.30 22.19
C GLY A 197 23.55 -9.27 22.63
N TRP A 198 22.70 -9.14 21.66
CA TRP A 198 21.27 -9.28 21.77
C TRP A 198 20.90 -10.77 21.74
N ASP A 199 20.41 -11.29 22.85
CA ASP A 199 19.84 -12.63 22.90
C ASP A 199 18.44 -12.59 22.25
N GLY A 200 18.46 -12.71 20.92
CA GLY A 200 17.26 -12.68 20.09
C GLY A 200 16.44 -13.94 20.29
N GLY A 201 15.20 -13.77 20.71
CA GLY A 201 14.20 -14.84 20.67
C GLY A 201 14.24 -15.52 19.31
N ARG A 202 14.44 -16.84 19.31
CA ARG A 202 14.62 -17.69 18.12
C ARG A 202 13.51 -17.44 17.11
N THR A 203 13.87 -16.89 15.97
CA THR A 203 13.08 -16.95 14.75
C THR A 203 13.05 -18.42 14.34
N ILE A 204 11.87 -19.00 14.17
CA ILE A 204 11.75 -20.33 13.56
C ILE A 204 11.89 -20.12 12.06
N GLY A 205 13.12 -20.13 11.57
CA GLY A 205 13.42 -20.13 10.16
C GLY A 205 13.04 -21.46 9.52
N LEU A 206 12.69 -21.46 8.25
CA LEU A 206 12.51 -22.68 7.48
C LEU A 206 13.87 -23.37 7.31
N SER A 207 13.89 -24.70 7.48
CA SER A 207 15.06 -25.47 7.08
C SER A 207 15.31 -25.32 5.57
N PRO A 208 16.54 -25.52 5.08
CA PRO A 208 16.84 -25.44 3.65
C PRO A 208 15.91 -26.30 2.79
N LYS A 209 15.46 -27.44 3.29
CA LYS A 209 14.51 -28.32 2.61
C LYS A 209 13.10 -27.73 2.56
N GLN A 210 12.63 -27.11 3.65
CA GLN A 210 11.34 -26.42 3.70
C GLN A 210 11.35 -25.15 2.86
N ALA A 211 12.47 -24.40 2.85
CA ALA A 211 12.63 -23.22 2.00
C ALA A 211 12.63 -23.60 0.51
N ALA A 212 13.30 -24.70 0.14
CA ALA A 212 13.26 -25.21 -1.23
C ALA A 212 11.84 -25.63 -1.66
N THR A 213 11.08 -26.25 -0.77
CA THR A 213 9.67 -26.61 -1.02
C THR A 213 8.80 -25.37 -1.17
N LEU A 214 8.97 -24.36 -0.30
CA LEU A 214 8.23 -23.11 -0.38
C LEU A 214 8.60 -22.32 -1.64
N ALA A 215 9.89 -22.27 -1.99
CA ALA A 215 10.34 -21.63 -3.24
C ALA A 215 9.80 -22.34 -4.49
N GLN A 216 9.70 -23.68 -4.46
CA GLN A 216 9.08 -24.45 -5.55
C GLN A 216 7.57 -24.21 -5.67
N THR A 217 6.86 -24.01 -4.55
CA THR A 217 5.42 -23.71 -4.56
C THR A 217 5.10 -22.29 -5.03
N LEU A 218 6.09 -21.38 -4.97
CA LEU A 218 5.97 -20.01 -5.49
C LEU A 218 6.32 -19.90 -7.00
N HIS A 219 6.85 -20.98 -7.60
CA HIS A 219 7.12 -21.03 -9.04
C HIS A 219 5.88 -21.52 -9.81
N PRO A 220 5.53 -20.92 -10.95
CA PRO A 220 4.50 -21.45 -11.83
C PRO A 220 4.93 -22.83 -12.35
N HIS A 221 4.00 -23.77 -12.40
CA HIS A 221 4.22 -25.09 -12.98
C HIS A 221 4.62 -25.00 -14.47
N PRO A 222 5.30 -26.02 -15.00
CA PRO A 222 5.72 -26.06 -16.39
C PRO A 222 4.50 -25.94 -17.34
N PRO A 223 4.70 -25.46 -18.57
CA PRO A 223 3.63 -25.20 -19.51
C PRO A 223 2.80 -26.47 -19.76
N VAL A 224 1.48 -26.32 -19.68
CA VAL A 224 0.56 -27.35 -20.14
C VAL A 224 0.84 -27.58 -21.61
N GLN A 225 1.29 -28.78 -21.95
CA GLN A 225 1.49 -29.17 -23.34
C GLN A 225 0.16 -28.98 -24.09
N ARG A 226 0.19 -28.24 -25.18
CA ARG A 226 -0.94 -28.13 -26.10
C ARG A 226 -1.29 -29.51 -26.63
N ALA A 227 -2.33 -30.12 -26.09
CA ALA A 227 -3.00 -31.23 -26.75
C ALA A 227 -3.78 -30.65 -27.93
N SER A 228 -3.39 -31.02 -29.12
CA SER A 228 -4.14 -30.79 -30.35
C SER A 228 -5.50 -31.49 -30.20
N VAL A 229 -6.59 -30.75 -30.29
CA VAL A 229 -7.96 -31.28 -30.27
C VAL A 229 -8.21 -31.95 -31.61
N ALA A 230 -8.10 -33.28 -31.62
CA ALA A 230 -8.76 -34.11 -32.60
C ALA A 230 -10.01 -34.68 -31.93
N ALA A 231 -11.17 -34.38 -32.50
CA ALA A 231 -12.45 -34.83 -32.00
C ALA A 231 -12.57 -36.35 -32.10
N SER A 232 -12.83 -37.03 -30.99
CA SER A 232 -13.58 -38.30 -30.95
C SER A 232 -14.33 -38.39 -29.62
N ALA A 233 -15.63 -38.50 -29.75
CA ALA A 233 -16.53 -38.77 -28.63
C ALA A 233 -16.34 -40.22 -28.19
N ASP A 234 -15.97 -40.42 -26.92
CA ASP A 234 -16.36 -41.63 -26.18
C ASP A 234 -16.38 -41.32 -24.66
N ARG A 235 -17.47 -41.75 -24.04
CA ARG A 235 -17.75 -41.65 -22.62
C ARG A 235 -16.80 -42.55 -21.84
N VAL A 236 -16.15 -42.01 -20.82
CA VAL A 236 -15.71 -42.78 -19.65
C VAL A 236 -15.99 -42.00 -18.38
N GLU A 237 -16.66 -42.66 -17.46
CA GLU A 237 -17.00 -42.18 -16.13
C GLU A 237 -15.78 -41.97 -15.23
N GLY A 238 -15.86 -40.96 -14.38
CA GLY A 238 -15.37 -40.93 -13.01
C GLY A 238 -13.88 -40.83 -12.78
N ALA A 239 -13.36 -39.61 -12.65
CA ALA A 239 -12.34 -39.30 -11.63
C ALA A 239 -12.29 -37.78 -11.45
N THR A 240 -12.81 -37.31 -10.33
CA THR A 240 -12.66 -35.92 -9.87
C THR A 240 -11.21 -35.66 -9.48
N HIS A 241 -10.39 -35.19 -10.40
CA HIS A 241 -9.13 -34.53 -10.06
C HIS A 241 -9.41 -33.08 -9.70
N ALA A 242 -9.74 -32.84 -8.42
CA ALA A 242 -9.56 -31.53 -7.82
C ALA A 242 -8.07 -31.18 -7.93
N SER A 243 -7.73 -30.28 -8.85
CA SER A 243 -6.40 -29.68 -8.91
C SER A 243 -6.16 -28.94 -7.60
N ARG A 244 -5.39 -29.53 -6.70
CA ARG A 244 -4.99 -28.88 -5.45
C ARG A 244 -4.14 -27.66 -5.84
N ASN A 245 -4.68 -26.48 -5.61
CA ASN A 245 -3.92 -25.24 -5.70
C ASN A 245 -2.72 -25.35 -4.74
N PRO A 246 -1.47 -25.40 -5.21
CA PRO A 246 -0.30 -25.61 -4.36
C PRO A 246 -0.08 -24.48 -3.34
N PHE A 247 -0.80 -23.34 -3.48
CA PHE A 247 -0.74 -22.21 -2.57
C PHE A 247 -1.64 -22.35 -1.33
N ASN A 248 -2.50 -23.36 -1.25
CA ASN A 248 -3.46 -23.53 -0.14
C ASN A 248 -2.97 -24.42 1.00
N THR A 249 -1.71 -24.80 1.09
CA THR A 249 -1.20 -25.76 2.09
C THR A 249 -0.62 -25.14 3.37
N LEU A 250 -0.70 -23.83 3.56
CA LEU A 250 -0.36 -23.22 4.84
C LEU A 250 -1.65 -22.95 5.63
N PRO A 251 -1.78 -23.45 6.87
CA PRO A 251 -2.95 -23.18 7.69
C PRO A 251 -3.08 -21.68 7.97
N PRO A 252 -4.32 -21.17 8.17
CA PRO A 252 -4.52 -19.79 8.58
C PRO A 252 -3.77 -19.52 9.87
N SER A 253 -3.07 -18.41 9.94
CA SER A 253 -2.28 -18.00 11.11
C SER A 253 -3.19 -17.86 12.33
N ARG A 254 -3.24 -18.86 13.18
CA ARG A 254 -3.78 -18.72 14.55
C ARG A 254 -2.79 -17.84 15.31
N GLY A 255 -3.27 -16.72 15.83
CA GLY A 255 -2.47 -15.69 16.49
C GLY A 255 -1.36 -16.24 17.39
N LYS A 256 -0.14 -15.79 17.13
CA LYS A 256 1.18 -16.02 17.75
C LYS A 256 2.20 -16.83 16.95
N GLU A 257 1.87 -17.50 15.85
CA GLU A 257 2.90 -18.09 15.00
C GLU A 257 3.44 -17.01 14.05
N ARG A 258 4.73 -16.70 14.14
CA ARG A 258 5.43 -15.92 13.10
C ARG A 258 5.24 -16.65 11.78
N ILE A 259 4.78 -15.92 10.75
CA ILE A 259 4.70 -16.49 9.41
C ILE A 259 6.11 -16.90 9.01
N ALA A 260 6.29 -18.19 8.72
CA ALA A 260 7.54 -18.71 8.23
C ALA A 260 7.75 -18.17 6.80
N HIS A 261 8.76 -17.31 6.63
CA HIS A 261 9.18 -16.78 5.32
C HIS A 261 10.53 -17.39 4.91
N VAL A 262 10.90 -17.21 3.65
CA VAL A 262 12.21 -17.57 3.13
C VAL A 262 13.22 -16.53 3.61
N GLU A 263 14.05 -16.89 4.59
CA GLU A 263 15.12 -16.05 5.11
C GLU A 263 16.28 -15.90 4.11
N TYR A 264 17.10 -14.87 4.29
CA TYR A 264 18.25 -14.56 3.43
C TYR A 264 19.17 -15.75 3.15
N SER A 265 19.57 -16.47 4.21
CA SER A 265 20.45 -17.63 4.07
C SER A 265 19.81 -18.79 3.29
N ALA A 266 18.53 -19.03 3.51
CA ALA A 266 17.77 -20.04 2.81
C ALA A 266 17.59 -19.67 1.33
N TYR A 267 17.30 -18.40 1.03
CA TYR A 267 17.20 -17.90 -0.33
C TYR A 267 18.52 -18.07 -1.10
N GLN A 268 19.66 -17.71 -0.49
CA GLN A 268 20.98 -17.90 -1.11
C GLN A 268 21.28 -19.39 -1.37
N SER A 269 20.97 -20.27 -0.42
CA SER A 269 21.24 -21.71 -0.54
C SER A 269 20.48 -22.37 -1.69
N THR A 270 19.36 -21.79 -2.12
CA THR A 270 18.57 -22.26 -3.26
C THR A 270 18.89 -21.56 -4.59
N GLY A 271 20.00 -20.83 -4.65
CA GLY A 271 20.48 -20.14 -5.85
C GLY A 271 20.01 -18.68 -5.98
N GLY A 272 19.44 -18.13 -4.92
CA GLY A 272 19.08 -16.70 -4.86
C GLY A 272 20.28 -15.78 -5.02
N TYR A 273 20.07 -14.62 -5.59
CA TYR A 273 21.06 -13.60 -5.95
C TYR A 273 22.09 -14.02 -7.02
N LYS A 274 21.96 -15.20 -7.61
CA LYS A 274 22.83 -15.61 -8.72
C LYS A 274 22.68 -14.70 -9.93
N THR A 275 21.44 -14.41 -10.30
CA THR A 275 21.14 -13.54 -11.44
C THR A 275 21.62 -12.11 -11.19
N TYR A 276 21.45 -11.59 -9.98
CA TYR A 276 22.03 -10.31 -9.58
C TYR A 276 23.57 -10.30 -9.72
N LEU A 277 24.26 -11.37 -9.28
CA LEU A 277 25.71 -11.49 -9.40
C LEU A 277 26.17 -11.56 -10.87
N GLU A 278 25.43 -12.20 -11.77
CA GLU A 278 25.71 -12.19 -13.20
C GLU A 278 25.65 -10.78 -13.80
N VAL A 279 24.70 -9.97 -13.33
CA VAL A 279 24.55 -8.56 -13.77
C VAL A 279 25.68 -7.69 -13.23
N VAL A 280 26.01 -7.76 -11.94
CA VAL A 280 27.04 -6.90 -11.34
C VAL A 280 28.45 -7.25 -11.80
N THR A 281 28.71 -8.53 -12.14
CA THR A 281 29.99 -8.99 -12.68
C THR A 281 30.14 -8.77 -14.19
N GLY A 282 29.11 -8.24 -14.86
CA GLY A 282 29.13 -7.97 -16.31
C GLY A 282 28.95 -9.20 -17.20
N LYS A 283 28.56 -10.36 -16.65
CA LYS A 283 28.20 -11.53 -17.47
C LYS A 283 26.93 -11.29 -18.29
N ARG A 284 26.04 -10.45 -17.78
CA ARG A 284 24.87 -9.92 -18.49
C ARG A 284 25.02 -8.41 -18.62
N ASP A 285 25.04 -7.91 -19.84
CA ASP A 285 25.12 -6.47 -20.08
C ASP A 285 23.74 -5.79 -19.92
N ALA A 286 23.77 -4.50 -19.61
CA ALA A 286 22.55 -3.75 -19.33
C ALA A 286 21.62 -3.66 -20.55
N GLU A 287 22.16 -3.56 -21.78
CA GLU A 287 21.33 -3.44 -22.96
C GLU A 287 20.55 -4.73 -23.26
N SER A 288 21.19 -5.88 -23.10
CA SER A 288 20.49 -7.17 -23.24
C SER A 288 19.35 -7.30 -22.23
N ILE A 289 19.54 -6.81 -20.99
CA ILE A 289 18.49 -6.83 -19.96
C ILE A 289 17.34 -5.88 -20.32
N PHE A 290 17.62 -4.67 -20.82
CA PHE A 290 16.56 -3.77 -21.30
C PHE A 290 15.71 -4.42 -22.39
N VAL A 291 16.35 -5.03 -23.39
CA VAL A 291 15.66 -5.73 -24.48
C VAL A 291 14.82 -6.88 -23.95
N GLU A 292 15.37 -7.68 -23.02
CA GLU A 292 14.65 -8.81 -22.42
C GLU A 292 13.42 -8.35 -21.62
N MET A 293 13.55 -7.30 -20.82
CA MET A 293 12.44 -6.73 -20.06
C MET A 293 11.36 -6.12 -20.96
N GLU A 294 11.73 -5.50 -22.07
CA GLU A 294 10.77 -4.97 -23.06
C GLU A 294 10.03 -6.10 -23.79
N HIS A 295 10.74 -7.14 -24.23
CA HIS A 295 10.15 -8.28 -24.94
C HIS A 295 9.24 -9.13 -24.04
N SER A 296 9.54 -9.22 -22.75
CA SER A 296 8.70 -9.93 -21.79
C SER A 296 7.27 -9.40 -21.74
N GLY A 297 7.09 -8.12 -22.08
CA GLY A 297 5.80 -7.44 -21.97
C GLY A 297 5.38 -7.15 -20.55
N LEU A 298 6.29 -7.23 -19.56
CA LEU A 298 5.99 -6.87 -18.17
C LEU A 298 5.60 -5.39 -18.08
N ARG A 299 4.44 -5.15 -17.50
CA ARG A 299 3.90 -3.81 -17.21
C ARG A 299 3.90 -3.56 -15.70
N GLY A 300 3.85 -2.31 -15.28
CA GLY A 300 3.75 -1.93 -13.88
C GLY A 300 2.47 -2.50 -13.25
N LEU A 301 2.62 -3.35 -12.22
CA LEU A 301 1.53 -4.10 -11.59
C LEU A 301 0.87 -3.36 -10.41
N GLY A 302 1.25 -2.10 -10.19
CA GLY A 302 0.62 -1.22 -9.19
C GLY A 302 -0.67 -0.52 -9.65
N GLY A 303 -1.07 -0.68 -10.93
CA GLY A 303 -2.34 -0.14 -11.43
C GLY A 303 -2.26 0.58 -12.78
N ALA A 304 -1.27 1.42 -13.01
CA ALA A 304 -1.15 2.24 -14.24
C ALA A 304 -0.70 1.45 -15.48
N GLY A 305 -0.05 0.31 -15.32
CA GLY A 305 0.31 -0.57 -16.41
C GLY A 305 1.35 -0.04 -17.41
N PHE A 306 2.21 0.90 -17.02
CA PHE A 306 3.26 1.38 -17.91
C PHE A 306 4.32 0.28 -18.14
N PRO A 307 4.83 0.08 -19.39
CA PRO A 307 5.83 -0.95 -19.69
C PRO A 307 7.11 -0.79 -18.86
N ALA A 308 7.49 -1.83 -18.09
CA ALA A 308 8.57 -1.76 -17.11
C ALA A 308 9.93 -1.48 -17.75
N GLY A 309 10.29 -2.21 -18.80
CA GLY A 309 11.57 -2.03 -19.52
C GLY A 309 11.70 -0.63 -20.12
N ARG A 310 10.60 -0.07 -20.70
CA ARG A 310 10.58 1.31 -21.21
C ARG A 310 10.77 2.35 -20.08
N LYS A 311 10.16 2.14 -18.90
CA LYS A 311 10.36 3.01 -17.74
C LYS A 311 11.82 3.03 -17.32
N TRP A 312 12.48 1.88 -17.31
CA TRP A 312 13.91 1.77 -17.00
C TRP A 312 14.79 2.57 -17.99
N ARG A 313 14.53 2.46 -19.30
CA ARG A 313 15.28 3.23 -20.32
C ARG A 313 15.11 4.74 -20.14
N ILE A 314 13.89 5.20 -19.87
CA ILE A 314 13.62 6.63 -19.63
C ILE A 314 14.46 7.13 -18.48
N VAL A 315 14.40 6.48 -17.31
CA VAL A 315 15.14 6.93 -16.12
C VAL A 315 16.66 6.77 -16.33
N ARG A 316 17.11 5.72 -17.01
CA ARG A 316 18.54 5.54 -17.35
C ARG A 316 19.08 6.69 -18.21
N GLY A 317 18.26 7.27 -19.06
CA GLY A 317 18.61 8.42 -19.91
C GLY A 317 18.72 9.75 -19.16
N GLU A 318 18.19 9.84 -17.95
CA GLU A 318 18.23 11.07 -17.15
C GLU A 318 19.57 11.22 -16.43
N GLN A 319 19.88 12.44 -15.97
CA GLN A 319 21.15 12.77 -15.30
C GLN A 319 21.24 12.11 -13.91
N ALA A 320 22.39 11.49 -13.60
CA ALA A 320 22.68 10.99 -12.26
C ALA A 320 22.93 12.15 -11.25
N PRO A 321 22.76 11.95 -9.94
CA PRO A 321 22.32 10.69 -9.30
C PRO A 321 20.86 10.40 -9.54
N ARG A 322 20.52 9.10 -9.72
CA ARG A 322 19.16 8.59 -9.91
C ARG A 322 18.73 7.81 -8.69
N LEU A 323 17.46 7.90 -8.35
CA LEU A 323 16.91 7.22 -7.17
C LEU A 323 15.84 6.21 -7.58
N MET A 324 15.50 5.30 -6.65
CA MET A 324 14.40 4.37 -6.82
C MET A 324 13.44 4.50 -5.64
N ALA A 325 12.13 4.51 -5.93
CA ALA A 325 11.07 4.38 -4.95
C ALA A 325 10.29 3.08 -5.22
N VAL A 326 10.26 2.19 -4.24
CA VAL A 326 9.48 0.95 -4.30
C VAL A 326 8.18 1.18 -3.56
N ASN A 327 7.08 1.12 -4.29
CA ASN A 327 5.75 1.34 -3.77
C ASN A 327 5.20 0.03 -3.18
N ILE A 328 5.01 0.01 -1.86
CA ILE A 328 4.37 -1.05 -1.09
C ILE A 328 3.22 -0.43 -0.26
N ASP A 329 2.64 0.66 -0.74
CA ASP A 329 1.45 1.29 -0.15
C ASP A 329 0.18 0.66 -0.76
N GLU A 330 -0.04 -0.60 -0.43
CA GLU A 330 -1.12 -1.43 -0.96
C GLU A 330 -2.46 -1.14 -0.25
N GLY A 331 -2.97 0.09 -0.41
CA GLY A 331 -4.16 0.60 0.27
C GLY A 331 -5.48 0.40 -0.46
N GLU A 332 -5.48 -0.01 -1.74
CA GLU A 332 -6.69 -0.21 -2.55
C GLU A 332 -7.58 -1.30 -1.97
N PRO A 333 -8.88 -1.03 -1.69
CA PRO A 333 -9.79 -2.05 -1.20
C PRO A 333 -9.87 -3.28 -2.10
N GLY A 334 -9.62 -4.44 -1.51
CA GLY A 334 -9.56 -5.71 -2.23
C GLY A 334 -8.16 -6.15 -2.63
N THR A 335 -7.11 -5.30 -2.50
CA THR A 335 -5.73 -5.63 -2.87
C THR A 335 -4.93 -6.11 -1.65
N PHE A 336 -4.20 -7.23 -1.78
CA PHE A 336 -3.34 -7.79 -0.72
C PHE A 336 -2.25 -8.73 -1.27
N LYS A 337 -1.88 -8.59 -2.54
CA LYS A 337 -0.89 -9.41 -3.23
C LYS A 337 0.55 -9.11 -2.81
N ASP A 338 0.88 -7.84 -2.53
CA ASP A 338 2.22 -7.45 -2.12
C ASP A 338 2.53 -7.98 -0.72
N ARG A 339 1.57 -7.88 0.22
CA ARG A 339 1.65 -8.52 1.53
C ARG A 339 1.89 -10.02 1.41
N TYR A 340 1.18 -10.69 0.51
CA TYR A 340 1.30 -12.13 0.30
C TYR A 340 2.73 -12.56 -0.05
N TYR A 341 3.39 -11.83 -0.94
CA TYR A 341 4.78 -12.12 -1.32
C TYR A 341 5.78 -11.79 -0.21
N LEU A 342 5.61 -10.64 0.45
CA LEU A 342 6.49 -10.21 1.55
C LEU A 342 6.49 -11.20 2.72
N GLU A 343 5.31 -11.71 3.07
CA GLU A 343 5.15 -12.69 4.15
C GLU A 343 5.75 -14.07 3.81
N ARG A 344 6.12 -14.33 2.55
CA ARG A 344 6.60 -15.65 2.08
C ARG A 344 8.03 -15.63 1.56
N ASP A 345 8.33 -14.76 0.62
CA ASP A 345 9.65 -14.66 -0.02
C ASP A 345 9.98 -13.22 -0.39
N PRO A 346 10.43 -12.40 0.57
CA PRO A 346 10.78 -11.00 0.30
C PRO A 346 12.02 -10.87 -0.59
N HIS A 347 12.89 -11.88 -0.64
CA HIS A 347 14.16 -11.77 -1.35
C HIS A 347 14.01 -11.79 -2.87
N ARG A 348 12.93 -12.34 -3.41
CA ARG A 348 12.69 -12.31 -4.86
C ARG A 348 12.52 -10.89 -5.37
N PHE A 349 11.73 -10.07 -4.66
CA PHE A 349 11.59 -8.68 -5.06
C PHE A 349 12.85 -7.86 -4.75
N ILE A 350 13.54 -8.15 -3.64
CA ILE A 350 14.79 -7.47 -3.28
C ILE A 350 15.87 -7.75 -4.36
N GLU A 351 16.01 -9.00 -4.81
CA GLU A 351 16.92 -9.32 -5.91
C GLU A 351 16.53 -8.59 -7.21
N GLY A 352 15.25 -8.58 -7.57
CA GLY A 352 14.75 -7.83 -8.72
C GLY A 352 14.98 -6.32 -8.61
N MET A 353 14.81 -5.76 -7.42
CA MET A 353 15.13 -4.37 -7.12
C MET A 353 16.63 -4.07 -7.32
N LEU A 354 17.51 -4.92 -6.82
CA LEU A 354 18.96 -4.76 -6.94
C LEU A 354 19.42 -4.88 -8.41
N ILE A 355 18.82 -5.80 -9.18
CA ILE A 355 19.05 -5.92 -10.62
C ILE A 355 18.64 -4.63 -11.33
N ALA A 356 17.42 -4.14 -11.10
CA ALA A 356 16.92 -2.90 -11.66
C ALA A 356 17.81 -1.70 -11.28
N ALA A 357 18.22 -1.63 -10.02
CA ALA A 357 19.11 -0.58 -9.52
C ALA A 357 20.45 -0.57 -10.25
N LYS A 358 21.07 -1.74 -10.46
CA LYS A 358 22.33 -1.86 -11.18
C LYS A 358 22.19 -1.48 -12.64
N VAL A 359 21.16 -2.00 -13.33
CA VAL A 359 20.93 -1.79 -14.78
C VAL A 359 20.62 -0.33 -15.07
N VAL A 360 19.77 0.30 -14.26
CA VAL A 360 19.37 1.71 -14.43
C VAL A 360 20.42 2.69 -13.90
N GLY A 361 21.30 2.25 -12.99
CA GLY A 361 22.31 3.08 -12.32
C GLY A 361 21.67 3.94 -11.24
N ILE A 362 21.05 3.29 -10.28
CA ILE A 362 20.40 3.87 -9.10
C ILE A 362 21.40 3.96 -7.95
N ASP A 363 21.45 5.11 -7.29
CA ASP A 363 22.34 5.37 -6.16
C ASP A 363 21.71 5.00 -4.81
N ALA A 364 20.39 5.15 -4.69
CA ALA A 364 19.66 4.80 -3.48
C ALA A 364 18.24 4.32 -3.77
N CYS A 365 17.77 3.33 -2.99
CA CYS A 365 16.44 2.74 -3.05
C CYS A 365 15.67 3.07 -1.77
N TYR A 366 14.44 3.55 -1.91
CA TYR A 366 13.51 3.85 -0.82
C TYR A 366 12.32 2.91 -0.92
N LEU A 367 12.13 2.03 0.07
CA LEU A 367 11.04 1.08 0.15
C LEU A 367 9.94 1.71 1.01
N TYR A 368 8.84 2.14 0.39
CA TYR A 368 7.72 2.75 1.10
C TYR A 368 6.67 1.71 1.43
N LEU A 369 6.60 1.32 2.71
CA LEU A 369 5.69 0.29 3.21
C LEU A 369 4.57 0.95 4.04
N ARG A 370 3.31 0.61 3.71
CA ARG A 370 2.16 1.07 4.49
C ARG A 370 2.25 0.62 5.96
N ASP A 371 1.74 1.44 6.88
CA ASP A 371 1.84 1.19 8.32
C ASP A 371 1.10 -0.08 8.78
N GLU A 372 -0.03 -0.39 8.16
CA GLU A 372 -0.88 -1.53 8.52
C GLU A 372 -0.21 -2.89 8.30
N TYR A 373 0.91 -2.93 7.57
CA TYR A 373 1.69 -4.15 7.32
C TYR A 373 2.83 -4.34 8.32
N HIS A 374 2.51 -4.24 9.62
CA HIS A 374 3.50 -4.33 10.71
C HIS A 374 4.38 -5.59 10.61
N GLN A 375 3.79 -6.77 10.37
CA GLN A 375 4.55 -8.02 10.23
C GLN A 375 5.51 -7.99 9.03
N CYS A 376 5.07 -7.43 7.89
CA CYS A 376 5.95 -7.26 6.73
C CYS A 376 7.11 -6.30 7.03
N ARG A 377 6.87 -5.27 7.86
CA ARG A 377 7.92 -4.35 8.30
C ARG A 377 8.97 -5.08 9.13
N GLU A 378 8.57 -5.88 10.12
CA GLU A 378 9.50 -6.68 10.93
C GLU A 378 10.32 -7.65 10.06
N ILE A 379 9.69 -8.30 9.07
CA ILE A 379 10.38 -9.17 8.12
C ILE A 379 11.41 -8.36 7.31
N LEU A 380 10.99 -7.26 6.69
CA LEU A 380 11.89 -6.46 5.86
C LEU A 380 13.06 -5.88 6.67
N GLU A 381 12.84 -5.40 7.88
CA GLU A 381 13.91 -4.90 8.77
C GLU A 381 14.94 -6.01 9.07
N ALA A 382 14.47 -7.22 9.36
CA ALA A 382 15.36 -8.37 9.64
C ALA A 382 16.15 -8.79 8.39
N GLU A 383 15.46 -8.92 7.25
CA GLU A 383 16.08 -9.44 6.01
C GLU A 383 17.00 -8.40 5.36
N LEU A 384 16.67 -7.12 5.40
CA LEU A 384 17.57 -6.05 4.95
C LEU A 384 18.82 -5.96 5.85
N LYS A 385 18.66 -6.15 7.15
CA LYS A 385 19.82 -6.22 8.08
C LYS A 385 20.73 -7.39 7.73
N ALA A 386 20.18 -8.57 7.46
CA ALA A 386 20.95 -9.74 7.06
C ALA A 386 21.67 -9.53 5.71
N LEU A 387 20.98 -8.94 4.74
CA LEU A 387 21.51 -8.59 3.44
C LEU A 387 22.69 -7.60 3.54
N HIS A 388 22.57 -6.55 4.35
CA HIS A 388 23.64 -5.57 4.56
C HIS A 388 24.85 -6.17 5.30
N ALA A 389 24.61 -7.09 6.25
CA ALA A 389 25.68 -7.74 6.99
C ALA A 389 26.53 -8.67 6.11
N ASN A 390 25.93 -9.28 5.10
CA ASN A 390 26.57 -10.24 4.20
C ASN A 390 26.12 -10.00 2.74
N PRO A 391 26.58 -8.94 2.08
CA PRO A 391 26.14 -8.65 0.72
C PRO A 391 26.45 -9.80 -0.25
N PRO A 392 25.56 -10.14 -1.21
CA PRO A 392 25.79 -11.20 -2.16
C PRO A 392 27.11 -10.99 -2.91
N GLY A 393 28.00 -11.99 -2.89
CA GLY A 393 29.32 -11.91 -3.51
C GLY A 393 30.23 -10.81 -2.98
N ASN A 394 29.97 -10.28 -1.78
CA ASN A 394 30.66 -9.10 -1.20
C ASN A 394 30.61 -7.86 -2.09
N VAL A 395 29.62 -7.76 -2.97
CA VAL A 395 29.43 -6.58 -3.83
C VAL A 395 28.76 -5.45 -3.03
N PRO A 396 29.28 -4.21 -3.09
CA PRO A 396 28.64 -3.07 -2.44
C PRO A 396 27.20 -2.89 -2.95
N LEU A 397 26.27 -2.75 -2.01
CA LEU A 397 24.86 -2.49 -2.30
C LEU A 397 24.61 -0.98 -2.49
N PRO A 398 23.61 -0.57 -3.27
CA PRO A 398 23.11 0.78 -3.20
C PRO A 398 22.58 1.06 -1.77
N LYS A 399 22.48 2.32 -1.38
CA LYS A 399 21.79 2.68 -0.13
C LYS A 399 20.35 2.18 -0.19
N ILE A 400 19.87 1.47 0.83
CA ILE A 400 18.49 0.99 0.92
C ILE A 400 17.88 1.54 2.21
N GLU A 401 16.79 2.29 2.10
CA GLU A 401 16.04 2.82 3.23
C GLU A 401 14.61 2.29 3.21
N LEU A 402 14.20 1.65 4.32
CA LEU A 402 12.80 1.31 4.55
C LEU A 402 12.10 2.53 5.15
N ARG A 403 10.99 2.95 4.53
CA ARG A 403 10.15 4.07 4.95
C ARG A 403 8.78 3.56 5.36
N ARG A 404 8.30 4.07 6.49
CA ARG A 404 7.01 3.69 7.07
C ARG A 404 5.93 4.69 6.64
N GLY A 405 4.90 4.23 5.92
CA GLY A 405 3.69 5.01 5.69
C GLY A 405 2.94 5.32 6.98
N ALA A 406 1.93 6.16 6.92
CA ALA A 406 1.20 6.59 8.11
C ALA A 406 -0.34 6.61 7.92
N GLY A 407 -0.88 5.62 7.18
CA GLY A 407 -2.32 5.45 7.02
C GLY A 407 -2.96 6.50 6.11
N ALA A 408 -2.47 6.64 4.88
CA ALA A 408 -3.08 7.48 3.86
C ALA A 408 -2.99 6.78 2.49
N TYR A 409 -4.11 6.28 1.98
CA TYR A 409 -4.20 5.60 0.68
C TYR A 409 -3.60 6.42 -0.48
N ILE A 410 -3.75 7.76 -0.40
CA ILE A 410 -3.22 8.65 -1.43
C ILE A 410 -1.69 8.50 -1.61
N CYS A 411 -0.96 8.04 -0.60
CA CYS A 411 0.49 7.82 -0.71
C CYS A 411 0.86 6.64 -1.62
N GLY A 412 -0.12 5.84 -2.07
CA GLY A 412 0.05 4.91 -3.18
C GLY A 412 0.17 5.58 -4.55
N GLU A 413 -0.21 6.86 -4.69
CA GLU A 413 0.04 7.65 -5.89
C GLU A 413 1.53 8.07 -5.94
N GLU A 414 2.18 7.91 -7.12
CA GLU A 414 3.65 8.01 -7.26
C GLU A 414 4.25 9.30 -6.70
N SER A 415 3.62 10.46 -6.93
CA SER A 415 4.14 11.75 -6.47
C SER A 415 3.78 12.05 -5.02
N ALA A 416 2.63 11.58 -4.53
CA ALA A 416 2.24 11.66 -3.13
C ALA A 416 3.15 10.80 -2.23
N MET A 417 3.53 9.60 -2.69
CA MET A 417 4.52 8.76 -2.02
C MET A 417 5.86 9.48 -1.87
N ILE A 418 6.31 10.16 -2.92
CA ILE A 418 7.54 10.95 -2.90
C ILE A 418 7.45 12.07 -1.86
N GLU A 419 6.36 12.84 -1.83
CA GLU A 419 6.12 13.86 -0.82
C GLU A 419 6.19 13.28 0.60
N SER A 420 5.58 12.12 0.81
CA SER A 420 5.63 11.42 2.09
C SER A 420 7.05 10.99 2.48
N ILE A 421 7.83 10.40 1.56
CA ILE A 421 9.24 10.04 1.79
C ILE A 421 10.08 11.28 2.13
N GLU A 422 9.75 12.44 1.56
CA GLU A 422 10.43 13.70 1.83
C GLU A 422 9.99 14.37 3.15
N GLY A 423 9.09 13.73 3.91
CA GLY A 423 8.59 14.22 5.21
C GLY A 423 7.51 15.30 5.09
N ASN A 424 6.80 15.35 3.97
CA ASN A 424 5.71 16.26 3.69
C ASN A 424 4.34 15.56 3.84
N ARG A 425 3.25 16.34 3.70
CA ARG A 425 1.93 15.78 3.44
C ARG A 425 1.93 15.04 2.10
N GLY A 426 1.40 13.83 2.04
CA GLY A 426 1.32 13.02 0.82
C GLY A 426 0.34 13.59 -0.20
N MET A 427 0.62 14.76 -0.73
CA MET A 427 -0.22 15.43 -1.72
C MET A 427 0.35 15.24 -3.12
N PRO A 428 -0.46 14.76 -4.10
CA PRO A 428 -0.02 14.59 -5.47
C PRO A 428 0.51 15.88 -6.11
N ARG A 429 1.58 15.74 -6.88
CA ARG A 429 2.18 16.83 -7.68
C ARG A 429 1.44 17.00 -9.01
N LEU A 430 1.39 18.22 -9.52
CA LEU A 430 0.96 18.46 -10.89
C LEU A 430 2.01 17.93 -11.89
N ARG A 431 1.56 17.39 -13.01
CA ARG A 431 2.40 16.86 -14.09
C ARG A 431 2.20 17.69 -15.37
N PRO A 432 3.24 17.96 -16.17
CA PRO A 432 4.65 17.75 -15.93
C PRO A 432 5.24 18.68 -14.83
N PRO A 433 6.44 18.41 -14.28
CA PRO A 433 7.36 17.32 -14.62
C PRO A 433 6.91 15.96 -14.09
N TYR A 434 7.33 14.88 -14.77
CA TYR A 434 7.08 13.51 -14.32
C TYR A 434 8.14 13.07 -13.30
N VAL A 435 7.81 12.11 -12.43
CA VAL A 435 8.69 11.56 -11.39
C VAL A 435 10.00 11.00 -11.97
N ALA A 436 9.94 10.43 -13.18
CA ALA A 436 11.13 9.98 -13.90
C ALA A 436 12.16 11.08 -14.16
N GLN A 437 11.74 12.35 -14.19
CA GLN A 437 12.58 13.53 -14.42
C GLN A 437 12.88 14.26 -13.11
N VAL A 438 11.84 14.50 -12.30
CA VAL A 438 11.92 15.25 -11.03
C VAL A 438 11.11 14.49 -9.96
N GLY A 439 11.76 13.54 -9.34
CA GLY A 439 11.19 12.69 -8.29
C GLY A 439 11.74 13.00 -6.90
N LEU A 440 12.21 11.97 -6.18
CA LEU A 440 12.75 12.07 -4.83
C LEU A 440 13.88 13.10 -4.75
N PHE A 441 13.74 14.03 -3.81
CA PHE A 441 14.73 15.09 -3.57
C PHE A 441 15.12 15.88 -4.82
N GLY A 442 14.17 16.03 -5.75
CA GLY A 442 14.37 16.71 -7.04
C GLY A 442 15.23 15.91 -8.03
N ARG A 443 15.45 14.61 -7.83
CA ARG A 443 16.26 13.74 -8.67
C ARG A 443 15.38 12.84 -9.55
N PRO A 444 15.88 12.43 -10.73
CA PRO A 444 15.23 11.42 -11.54
C PRO A 444 14.98 10.15 -10.72
N THR A 445 13.74 9.68 -10.71
CA THR A 445 13.35 8.56 -9.85
C THR A 445 12.64 7.46 -10.63
N LEU A 446 13.16 6.23 -10.51
CA LEU A 446 12.48 5.02 -10.96
C LEU A 446 11.49 4.58 -9.88
N GLU A 447 10.21 4.69 -10.17
CA GLU A 447 9.17 4.22 -9.26
C GLU A 447 8.60 2.89 -9.79
N HIS A 448 8.50 1.89 -8.91
CA HIS A 448 7.87 0.60 -9.20
C HIS A 448 7.06 0.09 -8.01
N ASN A 449 5.94 -0.55 -8.32
CA ASN A 449 5.28 -1.43 -7.36
C ASN A 449 6.16 -2.67 -7.09
N MET A 450 6.09 -3.21 -5.89
CA MET A 450 6.86 -4.35 -5.41
C MET A 450 6.70 -5.60 -6.30
N GLU A 451 5.47 -5.97 -6.68
CA GLU A 451 5.23 -7.15 -7.52
C GLU A 451 5.89 -7.01 -8.90
N THR A 452 5.98 -5.82 -9.47
CA THR A 452 6.69 -5.61 -10.75
C THR A 452 8.15 -6.03 -10.63
N LEU A 453 8.82 -5.67 -9.54
CA LEU A 453 10.21 -6.05 -9.28
C LEU A 453 10.36 -7.54 -8.95
N HIS A 454 9.36 -8.16 -8.34
CA HIS A 454 9.35 -9.59 -8.03
C HIS A 454 9.55 -10.46 -9.29
N TRP A 455 9.03 -10.05 -10.43
CA TRP A 455 9.13 -10.81 -11.70
C TRP A 455 10.45 -10.66 -12.45
N VAL A 456 11.26 -9.66 -12.13
CA VAL A 456 12.50 -9.33 -12.85
C VAL A 456 13.45 -10.53 -12.90
N ARG A 457 13.71 -11.17 -11.74
CA ARG A 457 14.57 -12.34 -11.66
C ARG A 457 14.08 -13.47 -12.59
N ASP A 458 12.80 -13.84 -12.48
CA ASP A 458 12.25 -14.96 -13.26
C ASP A 458 12.31 -14.71 -14.76
N ILE A 459 12.06 -13.48 -15.19
CA ILE A 459 12.17 -13.11 -16.60
C ILE A 459 13.60 -13.30 -17.10
N LEU A 460 14.59 -12.85 -16.33
CA LEU A 460 15.99 -12.98 -16.71
C LEU A 460 16.51 -14.43 -16.62
N GLU A 461 15.99 -15.26 -15.74
CA GLU A 461 16.40 -16.67 -15.62
C GLU A 461 15.76 -17.57 -16.68
N LYS A 462 14.49 -17.32 -17.00
CA LYS A 462 13.66 -18.20 -17.84
C LYS A 462 13.46 -17.66 -19.25
N GLY A 463 13.79 -16.39 -19.48
CA GLY A 463 13.65 -15.67 -20.73
C GLY A 463 12.34 -14.90 -20.88
N ALA A 464 12.40 -13.84 -21.68
CA ALA A 464 11.25 -12.97 -21.97
C ALA A 464 10.07 -13.72 -22.59
N GLU A 465 10.35 -14.65 -23.53
CA GLU A 465 9.32 -15.45 -24.20
C GLU A 465 8.59 -16.37 -23.24
N TRP A 466 9.31 -16.93 -22.24
CA TRP A 466 8.69 -17.73 -21.21
C TRP A 466 7.61 -16.92 -20.47
N PHE A 467 7.95 -15.71 -20.02
CA PHE A 467 6.99 -14.85 -19.31
C PHE A 467 5.84 -14.43 -20.23
N ALA A 468 6.15 -13.92 -21.42
CA ALA A 468 5.15 -13.48 -22.39
C ALA A 468 4.17 -14.60 -22.79
N GLY A 469 4.66 -15.84 -22.85
CA GLY A 469 3.86 -17.02 -23.22
C GLY A 469 2.90 -17.52 -22.12
N GLN A 470 2.98 -16.97 -20.89
CA GLN A 470 2.08 -17.36 -19.78
C GLN A 470 0.68 -16.74 -19.89
N GLY A 471 0.50 -15.72 -20.71
CA GLY A 471 -0.78 -15.02 -20.85
C GLY A 471 -1.84 -15.82 -21.61
N ARG A 472 -3.10 -15.39 -21.50
CA ARG A 472 -4.29 -15.97 -22.12
C ARG A 472 -5.01 -14.91 -22.96
N ASN A 473 -5.80 -15.30 -23.94
CA ASN A 473 -6.58 -14.40 -24.80
C ASN A 473 -5.73 -13.30 -25.48
N GLY A 474 -4.53 -13.65 -25.97
CA GLY A 474 -3.61 -12.71 -26.64
C GLY A 474 -2.87 -11.76 -25.70
N ARG A 475 -3.01 -11.93 -24.38
CA ARG A 475 -2.31 -11.13 -23.38
C ARG A 475 -0.97 -11.79 -22.99
N LYS A 476 -0.09 -11.05 -22.31
CA LYS A 476 1.25 -11.52 -21.95
C LYS A 476 1.45 -11.56 -20.44
N GLY A 477 2.13 -12.62 -19.99
CA GLY A 477 2.62 -12.74 -18.62
C GLY A 477 1.62 -13.29 -17.61
N LEU A 478 2.06 -13.28 -16.38
CA LEU A 478 1.29 -13.68 -15.19
C LEU A 478 0.86 -12.45 -14.39
N ARG A 479 -0.17 -12.62 -13.60
CA ARG A 479 -0.68 -11.60 -12.70
C ARG A 479 -1.19 -12.24 -11.42
N SER A 480 -0.93 -11.57 -10.30
CA SER A 480 -1.45 -11.97 -9.01
C SER A 480 -2.81 -11.29 -8.79
N TYR A 481 -3.87 -12.09 -8.85
CA TYR A 481 -5.22 -11.62 -8.58
C TYR A 481 -5.51 -11.75 -7.08
N SER A 482 -5.78 -10.62 -6.41
CA SER A 482 -6.31 -10.60 -5.05
C SER A 482 -7.81 -10.81 -5.11
N VAL A 483 -8.29 -12.04 -4.86
CA VAL A 483 -9.71 -12.38 -4.97
C VAL A 483 -10.36 -12.43 -3.60
N SER A 484 -11.51 -11.77 -3.46
CA SER A 484 -12.33 -11.76 -2.25
C SER A 484 -13.82 -11.72 -2.59
N GLY A 485 -14.68 -11.73 -1.58
CA GLY A 485 -16.13 -11.77 -1.75
C GLY A 485 -16.69 -13.19 -1.76
N ARG A 486 -17.68 -13.48 -2.59
CA ARG A 486 -18.54 -14.66 -2.50
C ARG A 486 -18.01 -15.91 -3.21
N VAL A 487 -16.72 -16.20 -3.11
CA VAL A 487 -16.07 -17.40 -3.67
C VAL A 487 -15.65 -18.37 -2.57
N ASN A 488 -15.52 -19.65 -2.91
CA ASN A 488 -15.14 -20.70 -1.94
C ASN A 488 -13.69 -20.52 -1.43
N ASN A 489 -12.76 -20.15 -2.32
CA ASN A 489 -11.35 -19.99 -1.98
C ASN A 489 -10.89 -18.56 -2.29
N PRO A 490 -11.21 -17.56 -1.44
CA PRO A 490 -10.64 -16.22 -1.57
C PRO A 490 -9.13 -16.26 -1.26
N GLY A 491 -8.34 -15.44 -1.97
CA GLY A 491 -6.87 -15.45 -1.79
C GLY A 491 -6.13 -14.73 -2.90
N VAL A 492 -4.81 -14.82 -2.87
CA VAL A 492 -3.96 -14.39 -4.00
C VAL A 492 -3.79 -15.56 -4.95
N HIS A 493 -4.29 -15.41 -6.16
CA HIS A 493 -4.20 -16.41 -7.21
C HIS A 493 -3.28 -15.94 -8.32
N LEU A 494 -2.20 -16.68 -8.54
CA LEU A 494 -1.32 -16.45 -9.68
C LEU A 494 -1.92 -17.10 -10.92
N ALA A 495 -2.39 -16.28 -11.85
CA ALA A 495 -3.06 -16.75 -13.05
C ALA A 495 -2.58 -16.00 -14.30
N PRO A 496 -2.84 -16.52 -15.52
CA PRO A 496 -2.51 -15.85 -16.77
C PRO A 496 -3.11 -14.44 -16.84
N ALA A 497 -2.33 -13.44 -17.25
CA ALA A 497 -2.88 -12.16 -17.66
C ALA A 497 -3.87 -12.38 -18.80
N GLY A 498 -5.06 -11.76 -18.73
CA GLY A 498 -6.12 -11.98 -19.71
C GLY A 498 -7.05 -13.18 -19.43
N ILE A 499 -6.92 -13.82 -18.27
CA ILE A 499 -7.97 -14.74 -17.79
C ILE A 499 -9.30 -13.98 -17.63
N THR A 500 -10.43 -14.62 -17.83
CA THR A 500 -11.74 -14.03 -17.56
C THR A 500 -12.13 -14.20 -16.09
N VAL A 501 -13.06 -13.39 -15.57
CA VAL A 501 -13.49 -13.56 -14.17
C VAL A 501 -14.21 -14.89 -13.95
N LYS A 502 -14.93 -15.41 -14.93
CA LYS A 502 -15.57 -16.74 -14.84
C LYS A 502 -14.53 -17.84 -14.73
N GLU A 503 -13.51 -17.84 -15.61
CA GLU A 503 -12.40 -18.79 -15.52
C GLU A 503 -11.65 -18.66 -14.18
N LEU A 504 -11.46 -17.43 -13.68
CA LEU A 504 -10.79 -17.19 -12.39
C LEU A 504 -11.61 -17.80 -11.23
N ILE A 505 -12.94 -17.62 -11.23
CA ILE A 505 -13.85 -18.22 -10.24
C ILE A 505 -13.78 -19.76 -10.32
N ASP A 506 -13.88 -20.32 -11.50
CA ASP A 506 -14.01 -21.78 -11.68
C ASP A 506 -12.67 -22.50 -11.51
N GLU A 507 -11.59 -22.01 -12.13
CA GLU A 507 -10.29 -22.71 -12.14
C GLU A 507 -9.47 -22.47 -10.85
N PHE A 508 -9.61 -21.29 -10.22
CA PHE A 508 -8.74 -20.88 -9.11
C PHE A 508 -9.46 -20.73 -7.78
N CYS A 509 -10.72 -20.25 -7.81
CA CYS A 509 -11.43 -19.95 -6.58
C CYS A 509 -12.40 -21.06 -6.12
N GLY A 510 -12.46 -22.18 -6.83
CA GLY A 510 -13.32 -23.32 -6.47
C GLY A 510 -14.81 -23.04 -6.58
N GLY A 511 -15.20 -22.08 -7.43
CA GLY A 511 -16.58 -21.68 -7.66
C GLY A 511 -17.13 -20.70 -6.64
N MET A 512 -18.42 -20.38 -6.79
CA MET A 512 -19.17 -19.53 -5.86
C MET A 512 -19.45 -20.25 -4.53
N GLN A 513 -19.59 -19.50 -3.45
CA GLN A 513 -20.02 -20.03 -2.16
C GLN A 513 -21.40 -20.68 -2.26
N ALA A 514 -21.64 -21.72 -1.47
CA ALA A 514 -22.93 -22.44 -1.45
C ALA A 514 -24.12 -21.50 -1.21
N GLY A 515 -25.14 -21.57 -2.07
CA GLY A 515 -26.31 -20.73 -2.00
C GLY A 515 -26.14 -19.29 -2.50
N HIS A 516 -25.04 -18.99 -3.22
CA HIS A 516 -24.77 -17.72 -3.88
C HIS A 516 -24.63 -17.93 -5.39
N ALA A 517 -25.30 -17.10 -6.19
CA ALA A 517 -25.14 -17.04 -7.63
C ALA A 517 -24.28 -15.84 -8.03
N PHE A 518 -23.43 -16.00 -9.03
CA PHE A 518 -22.58 -14.90 -9.52
C PHE A 518 -23.45 -13.78 -10.11
N TYR A 519 -23.34 -12.57 -9.58
CA TYR A 519 -24.15 -11.41 -9.94
C TYR A 519 -23.33 -10.26 -10.56
N ALA A 520 -22.27 -9.85 -9.86
CA ALA A 520 -21.43 -8.75 -10.29
C ALA A 520 -19.99 -8.92 -9.79
N TYR A 521 -19.06 -8.13 -10.31
CA TYR A 521 -17.68 -8.12 -9.86
C TYR A 521 -17.00 -6.78 -10.03
N LEU A 522 -16.03 -6.50 -9.17
CA LEU A 522 -15.07 -5.42 -9.34
C LEU A 522 -13.83 -6.02 -10.00
N PRO A 523 -13.41 -5.57 -11.20
CA PRO A 523 -12.26 -6.16 -11.88
C PRO A 523 -10.90 -5.66 -11.36
N GLY A 524 -10.86 -4.50 -10.69
CA GLY A 524 -9.63 -3.81 -10.35
C GLY A 524 -9.65 -3.00 -9.04
N GLY A 525 -10.38 -3.47 -8.04
CA GLY A 525 -10.55 -2.77 -6.76
C GLY A 525 -11.56 -1.64 -6.81
N ALA A 526 -11.51 -0.75 -5.83
CA ALA A 526 -12.47 0.34 -5.65
C ALA A 526 -12.54 1.27 -6.87
N SER A 527 -11.42 1.58 -7.46
CA SER A 527 -11.29 2.47 -8.63
C SER A 527 -11.64 1.78 -9.96
N GLY A 528 -11.64 0.43 -9.99
CA GLY A 528 -11.80 -0.39 -11.18
C GLY A 528 -13.19 -0.44 -11.80
N GLY A 529 -14.22 0.10 -11.13
CA GLY A 529 -15.63 0.00 -11.55
C GLY A 529 -16.31 -1.30 -11.14
N ILE A 530 -17.58 -1.48 -11.55
CA ILE A 530 -18.42 -2.66 -11.23
C ILE A 530 -19.06 -3.18 -12.52
N LEU A 531 -18.86 -4.46 -12.84
CA LEU A 531 -19.43 -5.11 -14.02
C LEU A 531 -20.39 -6.23 -13.64
N PRO A 532 -21.48 -6.44 -14.41
CA PRO A 532 -22.42 -7.55 -14.18
C PRO A 532 -21.82 -8.88 -14.61
N ALA A 533 -22.29 -9.99 -14.02
CA ALA A 533 -21.89 -11.35 -14.34
C ALA A 533 -22.04 -11.71 -15.85
N ALA A 534 -23.00 -11.08 -16.55
CA ALA A 534 -23.16 -11.23 -18.00
C ALA A 534 -21.94 -10.77 -18.81
N MET A 535 -21.10 -9.91 -18.22
CA MET A 535 -19.85 -9.42 -18.80
C MET A 535 -18.61 -10.14 -18.26
N GLY A 536 -18.80 -11.30 -17.62
CA GLY A 536 -17.73 -12.08 -16.98
C GLY A 536 -16.77 -12.78 -17.94
N ASP A 537 -16.98 -12.68 -19.25
CA ASP A 537 -16.10 -13.24 -20.30
C ASP A 537 -15.08 -12.23 -20.84
N ILE A 538 -15.06 -10.99 -20.30
CA ILE A 538 -14.07 -9.98 -20.67
C ILE A 538 -12.70 -10.37 -20.09
N PRO A 539 -11.63 -10.41 -20.90
CA PRO A 539 -10.30 -10.69 -20.42
C PRO A 539 -9.84 -9.66 -19.38
N LEU A 540 -9.35 -10.11 -18.22
CA LEU A 540 -8.86 -9.27 -17.14
C LEU A 540 -7.40 -8.89 -17.40
N ASP A 541 -7.17 -7.75 -18.04
CA ASP A 541 -5.84 -7.17 -18.24
C ASP A 541 -5.93 -5.66 -18.53
N PHE A 542 -4.77 -5.02 -18.69
CA PHE A 542 -4.68 -3.65 -19.19
C PHE A 542 -5.29 -3.55 -20.60
N ASP A 543 -5.92 -2.42 -20.88
CA ASP A 543 -6.49 -2.08 -22.20
C ASP A 543 -7.68 -2.95 -22.65
N THR A 544 -8.25 -3.81 -21.79
CA THR A 544 -9.41 -4.66 -22.12
C THR A 544 -10.73 -4.15 -21.53
N LEU A 545 -10.67 -3.42 -20.44
CA LEU A 545 -11.83 -2.99 -19.63
C LEU A 545 -12.25 -1.54 -19.87
N GLN A 546 -11.39 -0.72 -20.50
CA GLN A 546 -11.61 0.71 -20.68
C GLN A 546 -12.86 1.04 -21.51
N ALA A 547 -13.18 0.22 -22.52
CA ALA A 547 -14.38 0.39 -23.33
C ALA A 547 -15.69 0.30 -22.50
N TYR A 548 -15.59 -0.27 -21.31
CA TYR A 548 -16.70 -0.44 -20.38
C TYR A 548 -16.68 0.55 -19.22
N GLY A 549 -15.73 1.51 -19.22
CA GLY A 549 -15.51 2.46 -18.11
C GLY A 549 -14.85 1.84 -16.89
N CYS A 550 -14.16 0.71 -17.08
CA CYS A 550 -13.48 -0.05 -16.02
C CYS A 550 -12.00 -0.26 -16.34
N PHE A 551 -11.23 -0.68 -15.35
CA PHE A 551 -9.83 -1.10 -15.55
C PHE A 551 -9.38 -2.13 -14.52
N ILE A 552 -8.31 -2.86 -14.86
CA ILE A 552 -7.79 -3.94 -14.03
C ILE A 552 -7.07 -3.43 -12.76
N GLY A 553 -6.55 -2.21 -12.77
CA GLY A 553 -5.86 -1.62 -11.62
C GLY A 553 -4.77 -2.53 -11.04
N SER A 554 -4.83 -2.75 -9.74
CA SER A 554 -3.95 -3.64 -8.98
C SER A 554 -4.38 -5.12 -9.01
N ALA A 555 -5.33 -5.50 -9.87
CA ALA A 555 -5.91 -6.84 -9.97
C ALA A 555 -6.62 -7.32 -8.69
N ALA A 556 -7.24 -6.40 -7.97
CA ALA A 556 -8.15 -6.72 -6.88
C ALA A 556 -9.52 -7.09 -7.45
N VAL A 557 -9.91 -8.35 -7.32
CA VAL A 557 -11.18 -8.86 -7.85
C VAL A 557 -12.13 -9.17 -6.69
N VAL A 558 -13.21 -8.41 -6.59
CA VAL A 558 -14.23 -8.63 -5.55
C VAL A 558 -15.50 -9.21 -6.20
N ILE A 559 -15.90 -10.39 -5.77
CA ILE A 559 -17.04 -11.12 -6.35
C ILE A 559 -18.30 -10.88 -5.51
N LEU A 560 -19.34 -10.36 -6.14
CA LEU A 560 -20.67 -10.15 -5.58
C LEU A 560 -21.63 -11.25 -6.04
N SER A 561 -22.57 -11.58 -5.18
CA SER A 561 -23.63 -12.55 -5.49
C SER A 561 -24.99 -11.87 -5.66
N ASP A 562 -25.99 -12.67 -6.01
CA ASP A 562 -27.40 -12.30 -6.07
C ASP A 562 -28.00 -11.79 -4.74
N LYS A 563 -27.28 -11.95 -3.62
CA LYS A 563 -27.65 -11.41 -2.29
C LYS A 563 -27.03 -10.05 -1.99
N ASP A 564 -26.12 -9.60 -2.82
CA ASP A 564 -25.43 -8.31 -2.68
C ASP A 564 -26.03 -7.31 -3.71
N LYS A 565 -25.87 -6.02 -3.46
CA LYS A 565 -26.33 -4.97 -4.37
C LYS A 565 -25.15 -4.13 -4.87
N ALA A 566 -25.12 -3.91 -6.18
CA ALA A 566 -24.09 -3.07 -6.80
C ALA A 566 -24.17 -1.61 -6.32
N ARG A 567 -25.39 -1.09 -6.05
CA ARG A 567 -25.57 0.24 -5.49
C ARG A 567 -24.95 0.40 -4.10
N ASP A 568 -25.09 -0.62 -3.25
CA ASP A 568 -24.54 -0.59 -1.89
C ASP A 568 -23.00 -0.70 -1.92
N ALA A 569 -22.49 -1.51 -2.85
CA ALA A 569 -21.06 -1.57 -3.12
C ALA A 569 -20.51 -0.21 -3.58
N ALA A 570 -21.18 0.46 -4.54
CA ALA A 570 -20.76 1.79 -5.00
C ALA A 570 -20.77 2.84 -3.88
N LEU A 571 -21.77 2.81 -2.98
CA LEU A 571 -21.81 3.69 -1.82
C LEU A 571 -20.65 3.42 -0.85
N ASN A 572 -20.34 2.13 -0.56
CA ASN A 572 -19.21 1.77 0.30
C ASN A 572 -17.88 2.27 -0.29
N LEU A 573 -17.68 2.08 -1.59
CA LEU A 573 -16.48 2.54 -2.28
C LEU A 573 -16.39 4.08 -2.30
N MET A 574 -17.52 4.79 -2.49
CA MET A 574 -17.50 6.24 -2.49
C MET A 574 -17.20 6.82 -1.10
N LYS A 575 -17.67 6.19 -0.02
CA LYS A 575 -17.28 6.55 1.36
C LYS A 575 -15.76 6.42 1.53
N PHE A 576 -15.18 5.30 1.08
CA PHE A 576 -13.74 5.12 1.09
C PHE A 576 -13.00 6.25 0.34
N PHE A 577 -13.45 6.65 -0.86
CA PHE A 577 -12.83 7.76 -1.58
C PHE A 577 -13.00 9.12 -0.91
N ALA A 578 -14.11 9.35 -0.21
CA ALA A 578 -14.32 10.58 0.56
C ALA A 578 -13.36 10.65 1.75
N ASP A 579 -13.21 9.56 2.50
CA ASP A 579 -12.33 9.45 3.67
C ASP A 579 -10.85 9.56 3.28
N GLU A 580 -10.46 8.99 2.13
CA GLU A 580 -9.06 8.96 1.65
C GLU A 580 -8.69 10.15 0.74
N SER A 581 -9.58 11.10 0.55
CA SER A 581 -9.28 12.32 -0.19
C SER A 581 -8.22 13.15 0.54
N CYS A 582 -7.09 13.44 -0.12
CA CYS A 582 -6.05 14.31 0.46
C CYS A 582 -6.49 15.77 0.69
N GLY A 583 -7.68 16.14 0.22
CA GLY A 583 -8.25 17.48 0.35
C GLY A 583 -7.65 18.56 -0.57
N GLN A 584 -6.66 18.25 -1.40
CA GLN A 584 -5.94 19.23 -2.22
C GLN A 584 -6.82 19.88 -3.29
N CYS A 585 -7.52 19.09 -4.11
CA CYS A 585 -8.32 19.62 -5.21
C CYS A 585 -9.83 19.60 -4.90
N THR A 586 -10.52 20.69 -5.23
CA THR A 586 -11.96 20.86 -4.97
C THR A 586 -12.83 19.79 -5.63
N PRO A 587 -12.61 19.37 -6.88
CA PRO A 587 -13.43 18.34 -7.52
C PRO A 587 -13.46 17.01 -6.74
N CYS A 588 -12.33 16.56 -6.23
CA CYS A 588 -12.24 15.36 -5.39
C CYS A 588 -12.83 15.61 -4.01
N ARG A 589 -12.28 16.56 -3.23
CA ARG A 589 -12.70 16.83 -1.84
C ARG A 589 -14.20 17.05 -1.67
N VAL A 590 -14.79 17.92 -2.49
CA VAL A 590 -16.21 18.23 -2.40
C VAL A 590 -17.07 17.24 -3.18
N GLY A 591 -16.53 16.72 -4.29
CA GLY A 591 -17.25 15.80 -5.17
C GLY A 591 -17.53 14.45 -4.51
N THR A 592 -16.54 13.85 -3.82
CA THR A 592 -16.71 12.58 -3.13
C THR A 592 -17.73 12.68 -2.00
N GLU A 593 -17.66 13.73 -1.15
CA GLU A 593 -18.63 13.96 -0.07
C GLU A 593 -20.06 14.14 -0.62
N LYS A 594 -20.24 14.97 -1.66
CA LYS A 594 -21.55 15.15 -2.30
C LYS A 594 -22.07 13.88 -2.93
N ALA A 595 -21.20 13.09 -3.56
CA ALA A 595 -21.58 11.81 -4.12
C ALA A 595 -22.07 10.84 -3.03
N VAL A 596 -21.41 10.75 -1.88
CA VAL A 596 -21.87 9.94 -0.74
C VAL A 596 -23.29 10.31 -0.35
N HIS A 597 -23.60 11.62 -0.19
CA HIS A 597 -24.96 12.07 0.15
C HIS A 597 -26.00 11.68 -0.91
N LEU A 598 -25.69 11.84 -2.19
CA LEU A 598 -26.59 11.48 -3.29
C LEU A 598 -26.84 9.97 -3.39
N LEU A 599 -25.81 9.15 -3.12
CA LEU A 599 -25.90 7.69 -3.16
C LEU A 599 -26.71 7.12 -1.99
N GLN A 600 -26.86 7.85 -0.90
CA GLN A 600 -27.70 7.48 0.25
C GLN A 600 -29.19 7.67 -0.01
N GLU A 601 -29.58 8.44 -1.02
CA GLU A 601 -30.97 8.64 -1.40
C GLU A 601 -31.58 7.30 -1.89
N SER A 602 -32.87 7.08 -1.62
CA SER A 602 -33.59 5.88 -2.05
C SER A 602 -33.59 5.73 -3.58
N THR A 603 -33.81 6.84 -4.29
CA THR A 603 -33.77 6.94 -5.77
C THR A 603 -32.64 7.87 -6.16
N TRP A 604 -31.73 7.41 -7.02
CA TRP A 604 -30.57 8.19 -7.40
C TRP A 604 -30.91 9.28 -8.45
N ARG A 605 -30.43 10.50 -8.21
CA ARG A 605 -30.50 11.59 -9.18
C ARG A 605 -29.38 11.44 -10.23
N THR A 606 -29.61 10.53 -11.18
CA THR A 606 -28.59 10.08 -12.14
C THR A 606 -27.98 11.20 -12.97
N GLY A 607 -28.77 12.21 -13.39
CA GLY A 607 -28.25 13.39 -14.11
C GLY A 607 -27.24 14.19 -13.29
N LEU A 608 -27.57 14.46 -12.02
CA LEU A 608 -26.68 15.18 -11.12
C LEU A 608 -25.42 14.37 -10.76
N LEU A 609 -25.58 13.05 -10.60
CA LEU A 609 -24.43 12.15 -10.37
C LEU A 609 -23.50 12.12 -11.57
N GLU A 610 -24.03 12.16 -12.83
CA GLU A 610 -23.17 12.20 -14.02
C GLU A 610 -22.44 13.54 -14.15
N GLU A 611 -23.11 14.69 -13.92
CA GLU A 611 -22.45 16.01 -13.92
C GLU A 611 -21.32 16.05 -12.88
N LEU A 612 -21.57 15.56 -11.66
CA LEU A 612 -20.57 15.49 -10.61
C LEU A 612 -19.42 14.56 -10.98
N SER A 613 -19.74 13.39 -11.54
CA SER A 613 -18.76 12.42 -12.02
C SER A 613 -17.86 12.98 -13.12
N GLN A 614 -18.45 13.77 -14.03
CA GLN A 614 -17.71 14.44 -15.09
C GLN A 614 -16.69 15.45 -14.52
N VAL A 615 -17.14 16.31 -13.59
CA VAL A 615 -16.26 17.30 -12.94
C VAL A 615 -15.12 16.62 -12.16
N MET A 616 -15.41 15.55 -11.44
CA MET A 616 -14.39 14.78 -10.71
C MET A 616 -13.38 14.15 -11.67
N GLY A 617 -13.85 13.52 -12.76
CA GLY A 617 -13.00 12.88 -13.76
C GLY A 617 -12.07 13.86 -14.48
N ASP A 618 -12.61 15.02 -14.89
CA ASP A 618 -11.90 15.98 -15.74
C ASP A 618 -10.97 16.91 -14.96
N ALA A 619 -11.32 17.27 -13.71
CA ALA A 619 -10.65 18.35 -12.99
C ALA A 619 -9.93 17.93 -11.71
N SER A 620 -9.94 16.65 -11.34
CA SER A 620 -9.12 16.15 -10.23
C SER A 620 -7.65 16.03 -10.64
N ILE A 621 -6.73 16.30 -9.70
CA ILE A 621 -5.28 16.30 -9.95
C ILE A 621 -4.75 14.90 -10.20
N CYS A 622 -5.27 13.90 -9.48
CA CYS A 622 -4.74 12.53 -9.49
C CYS A 622 -5.80 11.45 -9.75
N GLY A 623 -5.34 10.22 -9.93
CA GLY A 623 -6.18 9.06 -10.22
C GLY A 623 -7.25 8.76 -9.18
N LEU A 624 -7.05 9.13 -7.90
CA LEU A 624 -8.06 8.93 -6.86
C LEU A 624 -9.37 9.66 -7.24
N GLY A 625 -9.33 10.97 -7.40
CA GLY A 625 -10.53 11.74 -7.74
C GLY A 625 -11.04 11.48 -9.14
N GLN A 626 -10.15 11.15 -10.11
CA GLN A 626 -10.54 10.83 -11.48
C GLN A 626 -11.29 9.51 -11.59
N ALA A 627 -10.93 8.50 -10.78
CA ALA A 627 -11.50 7.16 -10.85
C ALA A 627 -12.63 6.90 -9.84
N ALA A 628 -12.75 7.70 -8.78
CA ALA A 628 -13.81 7.57 -7.79
C ALA A 628 -15.23 7.48 -8.38
N PRO A 629 -15.58 8.16 -9.51
CA PRO A 629 -16.90 8.05 -10.14
C PRO A 629 -17.16 6.73 -10.88
N ASN A 630 -16.15 5.91 -11.18
CA ASN A 630 -16.32 4.71 -11.99
C ASN A 630 -17.39 3.74 -11.45
N PRO A 631 -17.42 3.40 -10.16
CA PRO A 631 -18.48 2.56 -9.60
C PRO A 631 -19.89 3.15 -9.79
N ILE A 632 -20.04 4.48 -9.62
CA ILE A 632 -21.32 5.17 -9.82
C ILE A 632 -21.79 5.01 -11.28
N ARG A 633 -20.94 5.37 -12.24
CA ARG A 633 -21.23 5.25 -13.66
C ARG A 633 -21.57 3.84 -14.08
N CYS A 634 -20.88 2.84 -13.52
CA CYS A 634 -21.17 1.44 -13.77
C CYS A 634 -22.54 1.03 -13.23
N VAL A 635 -22.92 1.47 -12.03
CA VAL A 635 -24.25 1.17 -11.47
C VAL A 635 -25.35 1.82 -12.27
N VAL A 636 -25.22 3.09 -12.62
CA VAL A 636 -26.19 3.82 -13.47
C VAL A 636 -26.37 3.09 -14.82
N LYS A 637 -25.28 2.62 -15.42
CA LYS A 637 -25.29 1.98 -16.74
C LYS A 637 -25.82 0.55 -16.74
N HIS A 638 -25.45 -0.26 -15.74
CA HIS A 638 -25.63 -1.69 -15.77
C HIS A 638 -26.62 -2.21 -14.72
N PHE A 639 -26.94 -1.45 -13.70
CA PHE A 639 -27.75 -1.86 -12.55
C PHE A 639 -28.89 -0.85 -12.27
N ALA A 640 -29.46 -0.25 -13.33
CA ALA A 640 -30.50 0.78 -13.22
C ALA A 640 -31.72 0.33 -12.40
N HIS A 641 -32.00 -0.99 -12.37
CA HIS A 641 -33.07 -1.60 -11.59
C HIS A 641 -32.86 -1.51 -10.06
N GLU A 642 -31.65 -1.22 -9.60
CA GLU A 642 -31.34 -1.07 -8.17
C GLU A 642 -31.49 0.37 -7.67
N ILE A 643 -31.60 1.37 -8.56
CA ILE A 643 -31.51 2.80 -8.24
C ILE A 643 -32.74 3.61 -8.60
N SER A 644 -33.77 2.95 -9.13
CA SER A 644 -35.09 3.54 -9.52
C SER A 644 -36.05 3.63 -8.33
#